data_a0efb929f8de878d6b3ec04810280a58
#
_entry.id   a0efb929f8de878d6b3ec04810280a58
#
_cell.length_a   1.000
_cell.length_b   1.000
_cell.length_c   1.000
_cell.angle_alpha   90.00
_cell.angle_beta   90.00
_cell.angle_gamma   90.00
#
_symmetry.space_group_name_H-M   'P 1'
#
loop_
_entity.id
_entity.type
_entity.pdbx_description
1 polymer ?
#
loop_
_entity_poly.entity_id
_entity_poly.type
_entity_poly.pdbx_seq_one_letter_code
_entity_poly.pdbx_strand_id
1 'polypeptide(L)'
;LGHVVLEGSALDVVTFEVEPDRSMEDAPVGVDRVLDYGARERREVKMDLFAREYLLPRPVLREFHVNEGLTSAMIATRFGAPLAVVQQQLLDALLLPADEQHPVGSGGVAAALTPDPTQMEAAAHRGLAFQLQAGPGTGKTRTLVRRIEGLLADGVDPATILVLTFSNKAANELSERIAASNPLAAAAMWIGTFHAFGLDIVHRFHDQLALPAAPRLIDRTEAIELLEEEFPRLDLKHYRNLWDPALDLSDMLSSISRAKDEVIDAAGYRVLAQSMAARAGTDQDARVRAQKCLEVAMLFEAYERLLTTHQLLDFGDLVALPVRLVEGSAEVRDALRARHEHVLVDEYQDVNRASVRLLKAIVGDGRNLWVVGDARQSIYRFRGASATNIARFAVDFPGAQSAELGINYRSDERIVDVFTEFARGMQASTSTLPLTLKADRGTRGEQVELRVAESPDDEISALAASITALHEQGIAYGGQAVLCASNARLNAIAVGLEARGIPALHLGSLFERPEIKDLLALLSLATDPRAAAMVRVATMARHQMPLQDVMRVIEHLRAANPASLAWSAIHAEVDGLADGSREALARLSPLFAGVNASTNPWTLLAGWTIDGLEIAKTLYRTGDAQSRMKGLAIWQFLNFCRRQPRGQGVPVLRLLDRIRRLALLSEDRGLSQLPRSAENIDAVRLMTIHGSKGLEFEVVHLPGMVTSGLPRNNVPPRCPPPDGLIHGSEGLTGIEAVKAGHDEEEECLFFVALSRARNRLQLYAYARQADGRARSPSRFVAPIERLLAHPAHVPLRAGPTLTGVPLSITWQGRPQWTDIQVNLFERCPRRFLYTHVLK
;
A
#
# COMPACT_ATOMS: atom_id res chain seq x y z
N LEU A 1 -22.22 22.12 10.82
CA LEU A 1 -22.92 22.42 9.56
C LEU A 1 -23.26 21.13 8.81
N GLY A 2 -22.30 20.23 8.63
CA GLY A 2 -22.49 18.96 7.93
C GLY A 2 -23.66 18.14 8.51
N HIS A 3 -23.70 17.95 9.82
CA HIS A 3 -24.80 17.24 10.50
C HIS A 3 -26.15 17.93 10.32
N VAL A 4 -26.18 19.26 10.40
CA VAL A 4 -27.46 20.00 10.23
C VAL A 4 -27.97 19.90 8.79
N VAL A 5 -27.09 20.03 7.81
CA VAL A 5 -27.49 20.06 6.39
C VAL A 5 -27.77 18.67 5.84
N LEU A 6 -26.98 17.65 6.21
CA LEU A 6 -27.11 16.31 5.64
C LEU A 6 -28.07 15.41 6.40
N GLU A 7 -28.27 15.63 7.71
CA GLU A 7 -29.04 14.71 8.56
C GLU A 7 -30.25 15.34 9.21
N GLY A 8 -30.38 16.68 9.21
CA GLY A 8 -31.51 17.38 9.83
C GLY A 8 -31.65 17.13 11.33
N SER A 9 -30.64 16.60 12.01
CA SER A 9 -30.68 16.25 13.41
C SER A 9 -30.36 17.44 14.29
N ALA A 10 -31.06 17.55 15.41
CA ALA A 10 -30.70 18.47 16.49
C ALA A 10 -29.30 18.09 17.02
N LEU A 11 -28.48 19.10 17.26
CA LEU A 11 -27.12 18.97 17.74
C LEU A 11 -27.09 18.31 19.13
N ASP A 12 -26.91 17.00 19.16
CA ASP A 12 -26.24 16.38 20.31
C ASP A 12 -24.77 16.78 20.19
N VAL A 13 -24.32 17.60 21.14
CA VAL A 13 -22.94 18.10 21.18
C VAL A 13 -22.00 16.92 21.36
N VAL A 14 -21.47 16.44 20.27
CA VAL A 14 -20.43 15.41 20.29
C VAL A 14 -19.09 16.15 20.29
N THR A 15 -18.44 16.16 21.44
CA THR A 15 -17.08 16.70 21.62
C THR A 15 -16.06 15.74 20.99
N PHE A 16 -15.87 15.81 19.67
CA PHE A 16 -14.73 15.21 18.99
C PHE A 16 -13.80 16.29 18.48
N GLU A 17 -12.50 16.01 18.50
CA GLU A 17 -11.53 16.84 17.78
C GLU A 17 -11.87 16.77 16.29
N VAL A 18 -12.31 17.89 15.75
CA VAL A 18 -12.54 18.07 14.32
C VAL A 18 -11.19 18.28 13.66
N GLU A 19 -10.86 17.53 12.64
CA GLU A 19 -9.68 17.74 11.78
C GLU A 19 -10.10 18.46 10.48
N PRO A 20 -10.34 19.77 10.52
CA PRO A 20 -10.89 20.52 9.38
C PRO A 20 -9.89 20.67 8.22
N ASP A 21 -8.62 20.38 8.46
CA ASP A 21 -7.52 20.41 7.50
C ASP A 21 -7.23 19.05 6.86
N ARG A 22 -8.05 18.02 7.14
CA ARG A 22 -7.93 16.71 6.51
C ARG A 22 -8.26 16.77 5.02
N SER A 23 -7.52 16.03 4.18
CA SER A 23 -7.84 15.94 2.75
C SER A 23 -9.12 15.15 2.48
N MET A 24 -9.81 15.52 1.41
CA MET A 24 -11.04 14.85 0.95
C MET A 24 -10.80 13.39 0.54
N GLU A 25 -9.63 13.10 -0.04
CA GLU A 25 -9.28 11.77 -0.55
C GLU A 25 -8.16 11.11 0.25
N ASP A 26 -8.02 11.46 1.52
CA ASP A 26 -7.00 10.86 2.37
C ASP A 26 -7.04 9.34 2.30
N ALA A 27 -5.99 8.76 1.73
CA ALA A 27 -5.75 7.33 1.87
C ALA A 27 -5.21 7.06 3.27
N PRO A 28 -5.90 6.30 4.13
CA PRO A 28 -5.41 6.03 5.47
C PRO A 28 -4.08 5.29 5.42
N VAL A 29 -3.10 5.76 6.20
CA VAL A 29 -1.74 5.21 6.26
C VAL A 29 -1.44 4.75 7.68
N GLY A 30 -0.69 3.66 7.84
CA GLY A 30 -0.32 3.16 9.16
C GLY A 30 -1.55 2.81 10.01
N VAL A 31 -1.60 3.33 11.23
CA VAL A 31 -2.69 3.12 12.19
C VAL A 31 -4.05 3.63 11.72
N ASP A 32 -4.08 4.72 10.94
CA ASP A 32 -5.32 5.31 10.41
C ASP A 32 -6.11 4.33 9.54
N ARG A 33 -5.45 3.31 8.96
CA ARG A 33 -6.12 2.23 8.22
C ARG A 33 -7.16 1.47 9.03
N VAL A 34 -7.06 1.50 10.34
CA VAL A 34 -8.02 0.86 11.23
C VAL A 34 -8.90 1.89 11.91
N LEU A 35 -8.32 2.98 12.42
CA LEU A 35 -9.03 4.01 13.15
C LEU A 35 -10.08 4.72 12.30
N ASP A 36 -9.76 5.04 11.06
CA ASP A 36 -10.66 5.76 10.14
C ASP A 36 -11.86 4.94 9.63
N TYR A 37 -11.95 3.65 9.99
CA TYR A 37 -12.97 2.75 9.45
C TYR A 37 -14.05 2.32 10.42
N GLY A 38 -14.11 2.89 11.60
CA GLY A 38 -15.30 2.88 12.43
C GLY A 38 -16.47 3.57 11.72
N ALA A 39 -17.71 3.09 11.89
CA ALA A 39 -18.86 3.71 11.24
C ALA A 39 -19.04 5.17 11.66
N ARG A 40 -18.69 5.49 12.90
CA ARG A 40 -18.78 6.82 13.51
C ARG A 40 -17.72 7.75 12.93
N GLU A 41 -16.46 7.32 12.90
CA GLU A 41 -15.34 8.10 12.39
C GLU A 41 -15.54 8.42 10.90
N ARG A 42 -16.02 7.48 10.10
CA ARG A 42 -16.36 7.71 8.69
C ARG A 42 -17.44 8.77 8.51
N ARG A 43 -18.42 8.78 9.41
CA ARG A 43 -19.51 9.77 9.38
C ARG A 43 -18.96 11.17 9.66
N GLU A 44 -18.17 11.33 10.73
CA GLU A 44 -17.55 12.61 11.08
C GLU A 44 -16.66 13.15 9.96
N VAL A 45 -15.80 12.29 9.39
CA VAL A 45 -14.96 12.67 8.24
C VAL A 45 -15.80 13.18 7.07
N LYS A 46 -16.91 12.51 6.74
CA LYS A 46 -17.82 12.96 5.66
C LYS A 46 -18.44 14.32 5.97
N MET A 47 -18.80 14.55 7.23
CA MET A 47 -19.40 15.82 7.65
C MET A 47 -18.40 16.97 7.58
N ASP A 48 -17.17 16.74 8.00
CA ASP A 48 -16.09 17.74 7.94
C ASP A 48 -15.74 18.10 6.49
N LEU A 49 -15.59 17.10 5.65
CA LEU A 49 -15.31 17.29 4.22
C LEU A 49 -16.43 18.04 3.51
N PHE A 50 -17.69 17.69 3.80
CA PHE A 50 -18.84 18.40 3.29
C PHE A 50 -18.85 19.87 3.73
N ALA A 51 -18.66 20.12 5.03
CA ALA A 51 -18.65 21.47 5.57
C ALA A 51 -17.56 22.34 4.95
N ARG A 52 -16.35 21.76 4.77
CA ARG A 52 -15.22 22.44 4.15
C ARG A 52 -15.48 22.76 2.67
N GLU A 53 -15.96 21.78 1.89
CA GLU A 53 -16.26 21.98 0.47
C GLU A 53 -17.38 23.00 0.26
N TYR A 54 -18.38 23.01 1.16
CA TYR A 54 -19.46 23.98 1.13
C TYR A 54 -19.00 25.42 1.44
N LEU A 55 -18.12 25.57 2.44
CA LEU A 55 -17.61 26.89 2.88
C LEU A 55 -16.45 27.41 2.02
N LEU A 56 -15.66 26.53 1.46
CA LEU A 56 -14.44 26.81 0.67
C LEU A 56 -14.46 25.99 -0.64
N PRO A 57 -15.37 26.27 -1.58
CA PRO A 57 -15.49 25.49 -2.81
C PRO A 57 -14.19 25.49 -3.61
N ARG A 58 -13.68 24.32 -3.96
CA ARG A 58 -12.43 24.18 -4.73
C ARG A 58 -12.38 24.98 -6.03
N PRO A 59 -13.45 25.07 -6.84
CA PRO A 59 -13.44 25.91 -8.03
C PRO A 59 -13.21 27.39 -7.72
N VAL A 60 -13.79 27.92 -6.63
CA VAL A 60 -13.63 29.33 -6.22
C VAL A 60 -12.21 29.61 -5.74
N LEU A 61 -11.62 28.68 -4.96
CA LEU A 61 -10.25 28.81 -4.50
C LEU A 61 -9.24 28.77 -5.66
N ARG A 62 -9.50 27.91 -6.67
CA ARG A 62 -8.71 27.91 -7.92
C ARG A 62 -8.74 29.25 -8.62
N GLU A 63 -9.93 29.84 -8.78
CA GLU A 63 -10.08 31.15 -9.42
C GLU A 63 -9.24 32.21 -8.70
N PHE A 64 -9.38 32.31 -7.40
CA PHE A 64 -8.63 33.28 -6.59
C PHE A 64 -7.11 33.07 -6.63
N HIS A 65 -6.65 31.83 -6.51
CA HIS A 65 -5.21 31.58 -6.46
C HIS A 65 -4.55 31.61 -7.85
N VAL A 66 -5.18 30.97 -8.85
CA VAL A 66 -4.57 30.79 -10.18
C VAL A 66 -4.76 32.03 -11.05
N ASN A 67 -5.97 32.64 -11.06
CA ASN A 67 -6.32 33.73 -11.96
C ASN A 67 -6.18 35.09 -11.29
N GLU A 68 -6.67 35.29 -10.06
CA GLU A 68 -6.51 36.57 -9.33
C GLU A 68 -5.13 36.67 -8.64
N GLY A 69 -4.36 35.61 -8.50
CA GLY A 69 -3.01 35.65 -7.91
C GLY A 69 -2.99 35.84 -6.39
N LEU A 70 -4.10 35.55 -5.68
CA LEU A 70 -4.16 35.67 -4.23
C LEU A 70 -3.35 34.57 -3.55
N THR A 71 -2.58 34.91 -2.53
CA THR A 71 -1.88 33.92 -1.69
C THR A 71 -2.84 33.17 -0.78
N SER A 72 -2.41 32.00 -0.29
CA SER A 72 -3.22 31.22 0.68
C SER A 72 -3.59 32.04 1.92
N ALA A 73 -2.69 32.91 2.40
CA ALA A 73 -2.93 33.78 3.54
C ALA A 73 -3.99 34.87 3.24
N MET A 74 -3.96 35.46 2.03
CA MET A 74 -4.97 36.44 1.61
C MET A 74 -6.35 35.81 1.49
N ILE A 75 -6.42 34.60 0.95
CA ILE A 75 -7.67 33.82 0.84
C ILE A 75 -8.19 33.47 2.25
N ALA A 76 -7.31 33.02 3.16
CA ALA A 76 -7.67 32.71 4.54
C ALA A 76 -8.30 33.93 5.25
N THR A 77 -7.70 35.11 5.07
CA THR A 77 -8.23 36.38 5.60
C THR A 77 -9.59 36.73 4.98
N ARG A 78 -9.74 36.56 3.66
CA ARG A 78 -10.98 36.87 2.93
C ARG A 78 -12.17 36.03 3.38
N PHE A 79 -11.95 34.76 3.69
CA PHE A 79 -13.00 33.85 4.17
C PHE A 79 -13.13 33.77 5.69
N GLY A 80 -12.20 34.41 6.44
CA GLY A 80 -12.13 34.24 7.90
C GLY A 80 -11.84 32.79 8.33
N ALA A 81 -11.12 32.04 7.49
CA ALA A 81 -10.83 30.63 7.71
C ALA A 81 -9.38 30.42 8.19
N PRO A 82 -9.11 29.35 8.99
CA PRO A 82 -7.74 29.01 9.37
C PRO A 82 -6.84 28.75 8.14
N LEU A 83 -5.61 29.27 8.17
CA LEU A 83 -4.67 29.16 7.04
C LEU A 83 -4.43 27.69 6.64
N ALA A 84 -4.27 26.77 7.60
CA ALA A 84 -4.04 25.36 7.33
C ALA A 84 -5.20 24.72 6.55
N VAL A 85 -6.45 25.08 6.87
CA VAL A 85 -7.64 24.58 6.15
C VAL A 85 -7.67 25.08 4.71
N VAL A 86 -7.34 26.37 4.49
CA VAL A 86 -7.26 26.96 3.14
C VAL A 86 -6.13 26.33 2.33
N GLN A 87 -4.96 26.12 2.96
CA GLN A 87 -3.83 25.45 2.31
C GLN A 87 -4.20 24.01 1.89
N GLN A 88 -4.82 23.23 2.77
CA GLN A 88 -5.24 21.87 2.42
C GLN A 88 -6.27 21.89 1.28
N GLN A 89 -7.24 22.78 1.34
CA GLN A 89 -8.25 22.89 0.28
C GLN A 89 -7.65 23.33 -1.07
N LEU A 90 -6.64 24.22 -1.06
CA LEU A 90 -5.89 24.58 -2.25
C LEU A 90 -5.06 23.40 -2.80
N LEU A 91 -4.42 22.63 -1.94
CA LEU A 91 -3.72 21.40 -2.35
C LEU A 91 -4.68 20.43 -3.02
N ASP A 92 -5.85 20.18 -2.41
CA ASP A 92 -6.89 19.33 -2.98
C ASP A 92 -7.41 19.89 -4.32
N ALA A 93 -7.57 21.22 -4.41
CA ALA A 93 -8.07 21.88 -5.60
C ALA A 93 -7.08 21.87 -6.79
N LEU A 94 -5.78 21.95 -6.54
CA LEU A 94 -4.75 22.15 -7.58
C LEU A 94 -4.01 20.86 -7.94
N LEU A 95 -3.83 19.94 -6.99
CA LEU A 95 -3.02 18.74 -7.18
C LEU A 95 -3.84 17.50 -7.48
N LEU A 96 -5.11 17.43 -7.02
CA LEU A 96 -6.00 16.36 -7.42
C LEU A 96 -6.61 16.63 -8.80
N PRO A 97 -6.77 15.60 -9.64
CA PRO A 97 -7.56 15.72 -10.85
C PRO A 97 -8.97 16.25 -10.53
N ALA A 98 -9.46 17.17 -11.33
CA ALA A 98 -10.84 17.63 -11.20
C ALA A 98 -11.76 16.40 -11.34
N ASP A 99 -12.76 16.29 -10.48
CA ASP A 99 -13.92 15.44 -10.73
C ASP A 99 -14.67 16.05 -11.94
N GLU A 100 -14.12 15.86 -13.13
CA GLU A 100 -14.97 15.89 -14.30
C GLU A 100 -15.97 14.79 -14.01
N GLN A 101 -17.23 15.17 -13.76
CA GLN A 101 -18.34 14.25 -13.85
C GLN A 101 -18.27 13.65 -15.27
N HIS A 102 -17.42 12.64 -15.46
CA HIS A 102 -17.75 11.69 -16.48
C HIS A 102 -19.15 11.21 -16.05
N PRO A 103 -20.16 11.42 -16.86
CA PRO A 103 -21.43 10.75 -16.65
C PRO A 103 -21.00 9.31 -16.43
N VAL A 104 -21.18 8.80 -15.21
CA VAL A 104 -20.91 7.43 -14.75
C VAL A 104 -21.01 6.61 -16.00
N GLY A 105 -19.86 6.18 -16.55
CA GLY A 105 -19.73 5.96 -17.96
C GLY A 105 -20.93 5.19 -18.36
N SER A 106 -21.64 5.65 -19.33
CA SER A 106 -22.81 4.97 -19.87
C SER A 106 -22.36 3.55 -20.18
N GLY A 107 -22.11 2.81 -19.14
CA GLY A 107 -22.18 1.38 -19.12
C GLY A 107 -23.57 1.22 -19.69
N GLY A 108 -23.61 1.01 -21.02
CA GLY A 108 -24.82 0.97 -21.76
C GLY A 108 -25.78 0.18 -20.91
N VAL A 109 -26.96 0.68 -20.68
CA VAL A 109 -28.01 0.13 -19.79
C VAL A 109 -27.73 -1.35 -19.71
N ALA A 110 -27.13 -1.78 -18.59
CA ALA A 110 -26.63 -3.13 -18.48
C ALA A 110 -27.85 -3.96 -18.73
N ALA A 111 -27.94 -4.56 -19.94
CA ALA A 111 -29.07 -5.36 -20.34
C ALA A 111 -29.31 -6.25 -19.15
N ALA A 112 -30.51 -6.16 -18.53
CA ALA A 112 -30.78 -6.77 -17.24
C ALA A 112 -30.32 -8.21 -17.35
N LEU A 113 -29.09 -8.49 -16.85
CA LEU A 113 -28.45 -9.80 -16.93
C LEU A 113 -29.43 -10.76 -16.30
N THR A 114 -29.90 -11.74 -17.04
CA THR A 114 -30.79 -12.78 -16.55
C THR A 114 -30.22 -13.26 -15.20
N PRO A 115 -31.01 -13.26 -14.12
CA PRO A 115 -30.48 -13.66 -12.81
C PRO A 115 -29.89 -15.06 -12.91
N ASP A 116 -28.64 -15.19 -12.51
CA ASP A 116 -27.96 -16.49 -12.44
C ASP A 116 -28.64 -17.33 -11.34
N PRO A 117 -29.26 -18.48 -11.69
CA PRO A 117 -29.94 -19.33 -10.71
C PRO A 117 -29.02 -19.76 -9.56
N THR A 118 -27.75 -20.03 -9.83
CA THR A 118 -26.78 -20.47 -8.80
C THR A 118 -26.45 -19.33 -7.83
N GLN A 119 -26.33 -18.08 -8.32
CA GLN A 119 -26.19 -16.91 -7.46
C GLN A 119 -27.45 -16.69 -6.60
N MET A 120 -28.64 -16.89 -7.15
CA MET A 120 -29.90 -16.75 -6.42
C MET A 120 -30.04 -17.81 -5.32
N GLU A 121 -29.77 -19.06 -5.63
CA GLU A 121 -29.78 -20.16 -4.66
C GLU A 121 -28.79 -19.94 -3.52
N ALA A 122 -27.54 -19.60 -3.84
CA ALA A 122 -26.53 -19.27 -2.85
C ALA A 122 -26.92 -18.07 -1.96
N ALA A 123 -27.54 -17.04 -2.52
CA ALA A 123 -28.00 -15.88 -1.77
C ALA A 123 -29.22 -16.20 -0.90
N ALA A 124 -30.08 -17.13 -1.30
CA ALA A 124 -31.28 -17.57 -0.58
C ALA A 124 -31.01 -18.52 0.58
N HIS A 125 -29.81 -19.11 0.67
CA HIS A 125 -29.47 -20.07 1.73
C HIS A 125 -29.68 -19.45 3.13
N ARG A 126 -30.24 -20.26 4.09
CA ARG A 126 -30.51 -19.84 5.48
C ARG A 126 -30.13 -20.96 6.45
N GLY A 127 -29.76 -20.56 7.67
CA GLY A 127 -29.63 -21.43 8.84
C GLY A 127 -28.21 -21.98 9.01
N LEU A 128 -27.80 -22.99 8.28
CA LEU A 128 -26.49 -23.64 8.43
C LEU A 128 -25.33 -22.73 7.91
N ALA A 129 -24.12 -23.04 8.35
CA ALA A 129 -22.93 -22.44 7.76
C ALA A 129 -22.85 -22.74 6.26
N PHE A 130 -22.54 -21.73 5.47
CA PHE A 130 -22.50 -21.83 4.02
C PHE A 130 -21.24 -21.24 3.43
N GLN A 131 -20.61 -21.98 2.53
CA GLN A 131 -19.44 -21.54 1.79
C GLN A 131 -19.73 -21.44 0.29
N LEU A 132 -19.61 -20.26 -0.29
CA LEU A 132 -19.69 -20.07 -1.73
C LEU A 132 -18.28 -20.04 -2.32
N GLN A 133 -17.94 -21.04 -3.12
CA GLN A 133 -16.71 -21.05 -3.91
C GLN A 133 -16.99 -20.33 -5.24
N ALA A 134 -16.31 -19.22 -5.47
CA ALA A 134 -16.63 -18.36 -6.58
C ALA A 134 -15.35 -17.86 -7.26
N GLY A 135 -15.08 -18.37 -8.45
CA GLY A 135 -13.92 -18.00 -9.26
C GLY A 135 -13.89 -16.53 -9.68
N PRO A 136 -12.83 -16.10 -10.41
CA PRO A 136 -12.73 -14.72 -10.88
C PRO A 136 -13.90 -14.38 -11.81
N GLY A 137 -14.46 -13.17 -11.70
CA GLY A 137 -15.51 -12.67 -12.60
C GLY A 137 -16.88 -13.34 -12.50
N THR A 138 -17.13 -14.19 -11.47
CA THR A 138 -18.41 -14.91 -11.30
C THR A 138 -19.46 -14.15 -10.52
N GLY A 139 -19.15 -12.93 -10.03
CA GLY A 139 -20.12 -12.10 -9.32
C GLY A 139 -20.19 -12.34 -7.81
N LYS A 140 -19.06 -12.70 -7.15
CA LYS A 140 -18.96 -12.84 -5.68
C LYS A 140 -19.67 -11.73 -4.90
N THR A 141 -19.22 -10.49 -5.08
CA THR A 141 -19.75 -9.33 -4.36
C THR A 141 -21.24 -9.08 -4.69
N ARG A 142 -21.66 -9.33 -5.94
CA ARG A 142 -23.07 -9.23 -6.34
C ARG A 142 -23.96 -10.24 -5.60
N THR A 143 -23.45 -11.47 -5.43
CA THR A 143 -24.17 -12.53 -4.69
C THR A 143 -24.27 -12.17 -3.22
N LEU A 144 -23.19 -11.61 -2.63
CA LEU A 144 -23.21 -11.12 -1.25
C LEU A 144 -24.23 -10.00 -1.03
N VAL A 145 -24.27 -9.00 -1.94
CA VAL A 145 -25.27 -7.91 -1.86
C VAL A 145 -26.69 -8.46 -1.97
N ARG A 146 -26.97 -9.38 -2.91
CA ARG A 146 -28.27 -10.04 -3.03
C ARG A 146 -28.67 -10.81 -1.77
N ARG A 147 -27.70 -11.47 -1.10
CA ARG A 147 -27.96 -12.12 0.17
C ARG A 147 -28.41 -11.12 1.23
N ILE A 148 -27.72 -9.97 1.33
CA ILE A 148 -28.10 -8.90 2.27
C ILE A 148 -29.51 -8.38 1.94
N GLU A 149 -29.79 -8.09 0.68
CA GLU A 149 -31.12 -7.67 0.22
C GLU A 149 -32.20 -8.70 0.58
N GLY A 150 -31.89 -10.00 0.42
CA GLY A 150 -32.78 -11.08 0.82
C GLY A 150 -33.04 -11.14 2.32
N LEU A 151 -32.00 -10.97 3.16
CA LEU A 151 -32.15 -10.92 4.63
C LEU A 151 -33.02 -9.71 5.05
N LEU A 152 -32.81 -8.54 4.46
CA LEU A 152 -33.63 -7.35 4.73
C LEU A 152 -35.09 -7.56 4.29
N ALA A 153 -35.32 -8.23 3.15
CA ALA A 153 -36.67 -8.58 2.68
C ALA A 153 -37.35 -9.58 3.61
N ASP A 154 -36.61 -10.48 4.23
CA ASP A 154 -37.10 -11.42 5.25
C ASP A 154 -37.40 -10.73 6.60
N GLY A 155 -37.13 -9.41 6.73
CA GLY A 155 -37.38 -8.63 7.95
C GLY A 155 -36.28 -8.74 9.01
N VAL A 156 -35.06 -9.16 8.63
CA VAL A 156 -33.90 -9.18 9.55
C VAL A 156 -33.50 -7.75 9.87
N ASP A 157 -33.30 -7.47 11.17
CA ASP A 157 -32.82 -6.16 11.63
C ASP A 157 -31.40 -5.91 11.08
N PRO A 158 -31.18 -4.86 10.26
CA PRO A 158 -29.84 -4.52 9.74
C PRO A 158 -28.77 -4.40 10.81
N ALA A 159 -29.12 -3.96 12.04
CA ALA A 159 -28.17 -3.83 13.15
C ALA A 159 -27.58 -5.16 13.62
N THR A 160 -28.24 -6.30 13.30
CA THR A 160 -27.77 -7.64 13.65
C THR A 160 -26.90 -8.27 12.56
N ILE A 161 -26.71 -7.59 11.42
CA ILE A 161 -25.89 -8.07 10.31
C ILE A 161 -24.47 -7.57 10.44
N LEU A 162 -23.52 -8.51 10.52
CA LEU A 162 -22.06 -8.25 10.51
C LEU A 162 -21.49 -8.65 9.16
N VAL A 163 -20.85 -7.72 8.46
CA VAL A 163 -20.15 -7.99 7.19
C VAL A 163 -18.67 -7.72 7.34
N LEU A 164 -17.87 -8.76 7.16
CA LEU A 164 -16.42 -8.73 7.30
C LEU A 164 -15.75 -8.92 5.94
N THR A 165 -14.76 -8.08 5.66
CA THR A 165 -13.96 -8.14 4.43
C THR A 165 -12.48 -8.11 4.76
N PHE A 166 -11.64 -8.39 3.77
CA PHE A 166 -10.19 -8.33 3.96
C PHE A 166 -9.64 -6.90 3.88
N SER A 167 -10.23 -6.02 3.10
CA SER A 167 -9.70 -4.67 2.86
C SER A 167 -10.74 -3.57 3.05
N ASN A 168 -10.27 -2.41 3.47
CA ASN A 168 -11.10 -1.23 3.65
C ASN A 168 -11.75 -0.77 2.33
N LYS A 169 -11.03 -0.91 1.20
CA LYS A 169 -11.57 -0.62 -0.13
C LYS A 169 -12.80 -1.48 -0.42
N ALA A 170 -12.71 -2.78 -0.15
CA ALA A 170 -13.84 -3.71 -0.33
C ALA A 170 -15.01 -3.38 0.61
N ALA A 171 -14.73 -3.02 1.87
CA ALA A 171 -15.75 -2.61 2.83
C ALA A 171 -16.50 -1.34 2.36
N ASN A 172 -15.78 -0.34 1.86
CA ASN A 172 -16.37 0.89 1.34
C ASN A 172 -17.21 0.63 0.10
N GLU A 173 -16.69 -0.10 -0.89
CA GLU A 173 -17.38 -0.45 -2.11
C GLU A 173 -18.69 -1.22 -1.82
N LEU A 174 -18.64 -2.16 -0.87
CA LEU A 174 -19.81 -2.91 -0.46
C LEU A 174 -20.84 -2.02 0.24
N SER A 175 -20.39 -1.15 1.15
CA SER A 175 -21.25 -0.17 1.84
C SER A 175 -21.94 0.77 0.84
N GLU A 176 -21.22 1.28 -0.16
CA GLU A 176 -21.78 2.14 -1.23
C GLU A 176 -22.82 1.41 -2.07
N ARG A 177 -22.56 0.15 -2.44
CA ARG A 177 -23.50 -0.67 -3.21
C ARG A 177 -24.79 -0.96 -2.45
N ILE A 178 -24.70 -1.25 -1.15
CA ILE A 178 -25.89 -1.46 -0.29
C ILE A 178 -26.62 -0.12 -0.09
N ALA A 179 -25.89 0.97 0.15
CA ALA A 179 -26.48 2.30 0.33
C ALA A 179 -27.22 2.79 -0.90
N ALA A 180 -26.83 2.37 -2.11
CA ALA A 180 -27.51 2.71 -3.36
C ALA A 180 -28.94 2.17 -3.40
N SER A 181 -29.22 0.99 -2.79
CA SER A 181 -30.56 0.38 -2.72
C SER A 181 -31.25 0.67 -1.38
N ASN A 182 -30.51 0.72 -0.27
CA ASN A 182 -31.06 0.92 1.08
C ASN A 182 -30.07 1.69 1.98
N PRO A 183 -30.08 3.05 1.95
CA PRO A 183 -29.15 3.87 2.74
C PRO A 183 -29.25 3.66 4.25
N LEU A 184 -30.49 3.48 4.78
CA LEU A 184 -30.72 3.29 6.20
C LEU A 184 -30.16 1.95 6.69
N ALA A 185 -30.36 0.88 5.95
CA ALA A 185 -29.81 -0.41 6.28
C ALA A 185 -28.27 -0.39 6.23
N ALA A 186 -27.68 0.23 5.21
CA ALA A 186 -26.23 0.38 5.09
C ALA A 186 -25.62 1.14 6.29
N ALA A 187 -26.31 2.13 6.83
CA ALA A 187 -25.88 2.88 8.01
C ALA A 187 -26.02 2.09 9.32
N ALA A 188 -26.99 1.19 9.42
CA ALA A 188 -27.26 0.40 10.62
C ALA A 188 -26.39 -0.87 10.74
N MET A 189 -26.02 -1.50 9.58
CA MET A 189 -25.16 -2.69 9.56
C MET A 189 -23.74 -2.38 10.00
N TRP A 190 -23.08 -3.38 10.60
CA TRP A 190 -21.63 -3.32 10.80
C TRP A 190 -20.91 -3.87 9.57
N ILE A 191 -20.17 -3.02 8.84
CA ILE A 191 -19.41 -3.39 7.64
C ILE A 191 -17.97 -2.91 7.78
N GLY A 192 -16.99 -3.80 7.74
CA GLY A 192 -15.59 -3.44 7.90
C GLY A 192 -14.61 -4.60 7.77
N THR A 193 -13.36 -4.38 8.19
CA THR A 193 -12.33 -5.42 8.21
C THR A 193 -12.30 -6.14 9.57
N PHE A 194 -11.66 -7.32 9.63
CA PHE A 194 -11.43 -8.04 10.89
C PHE A 194 -10.68 -7.21 11.93
N HIS A 195 -9.67 -6.43 11.51
CA HIS A 195 -8.93 -5.55 12.42
C HIS A 195 -9.79 -4.41 12.97
N ALA A 196 -10.61 -3.79 12.14
CA ALA A 196 -11.54 -2.75 12.59
C ALA A 196 -12.60 -3.33 13.56
N PHE A 197 -13.07 -4.55 13.29
CA PHE A 197 -14.00 -5.25 14.18
C PHE A 197 -13.34 -5.63 15.51
N GLY A 198 -12.09 -6.11 15.45
CA GLY A 198 -11.32 -6.39 16.66
C GLY A 198 -11.08 -5.13 17.49
N LEU A 199 -10.79 -3.99 16.86
CA LEU A 199 -10.68 -2.70 17.56
C LEU A 199 -12.01 -2.30 18.23
N ASP A 200 -13.16 -2.50 17.57
CA ASP A 200 -14.50 -2.26 18.17
C ASP A 200 -14.71 -3.14 19.41
N ILE A 201 -14.30 -4.41 19.38
CA ILE A 201 -14.32 -5.31 20.53
C ILE A 201 -13.39 -4.79 21.65
N VAL A 202 -12.17 -4.40 21.32
CA VAL A 202 -11.21 -3.84 22.30
C VAL A 202 -11.79 -2.59 22.97
N HIS A 203 -12.32 -1.65 22.22
CA HIS A 203 -12.92 -0.42 22.78
C HIS A 203 -14.11 -0.73 23.68
N ARG A 204 -14.95 -1.69 23.31
CA ARG A 204 -16.16 -2.04 24.08
C ARG A 204 -15.85 -2.77 25.37
N PHE A 205 -14.85 -3.62 25.38
CA PHE A 205 -14.48 -4.47 26.51
C PHE A 205 -13.09 -4.17 27.07
N HIS A 206 -12.65 -2.90 26.93
CA HIS A 206 -11.32 -2.46 27.32
C HIS A 206 -10.99 -2.74 28.80
N ASP A 207 -11.99 -2.61 29.69
CA ASP A 207 -11.83 -2.88 31.12
C ASP A 207 -11.43 -4.35 31.38
N GLN A 208 -12.02 -5.31 30.63
CA GLN A 208 -11.68 -6.73 30.75
C GLN A 208 -10.29 -7.06 30.18
N LEU A 209 -9.75 -6.16 29.35
CA LEU A 209 -8.40 -6.25 28.79
C LEU A 209 -7.37 -5.44 29.59
N ALA A 210 -7.77 -4.76 30.67
CA ALA A 210 -6.95 -3.84 31.44
C ALA A 210 -6.31 -2.73 30.55
N LEU A 211 -7.06 -2.23 29.57
CA LEU A 211 -6.65 -1.19 28.64
C LEU A 211 -7.43 0.10 28.90
N PRO A 212 -6.91 1.27 28.49
CA PRO A 212 -7.68 2.50 28.47
C PRO A 212 -8.84 2.42 27.46
N ALA A 213 -9.87 3.24 27.62
CA ALA A 213 -11.03 3.24 26.71
C ALA A 213 -10.67 3.50 25.23
N ALA A 214 -9.59 4.26 25.00
CA ALA A 214 -9.03 4.51 23.68
C ALA A 214 -7.52 4.16 23.72
N PRO A 215 -7.13 2.90 23.60
CA PRO A 215 -5.74 2.49 23.61
C PRO A 215 -5.02 3.01 22.36
N ARG A 216 -3.78 3.46 22.53
CA ARG A 216 -2.97 3.95 21.43
C ARG A 216 -2.44 2.77 20.59
N LEU A 217 -2.73 2.84 19.31
CA LEU A 217 -2.20 1.90 18.34
C LEU A 217 -0.88 2.43 17.79
N ILE A 218 0.13 1.56 17.67
CA ILE A 218 1.44 1.89 17.08
C ILE A 218 1.68 1.15 15.77
N ASP A 219 2.38 1.82 14.86
CA ASP A 219 2.82 1.19 13.63
C ASP A 219 4.18 0.48 13.80
N ARG A 220 4.63 -0.19 12.73
CA ARG A 220 5.89 -0.95 12.77
C ARG A 220 7.12 -0.07 13.03
N THR A 221 7.14 1.16 12.52
CA THR A 221 8.24 2.08 12.73
C THR A 221 8.31 2.50 14.20
N GLU A 222 7.17 2.82 14.80
CA GLU A 222 7.08 3.13 16.23
C GLU A 222 7.43 1.92 17.10
N ALA A 223 7.04 0.69 16.69
CA ALA A 223 7.44 -0.53 17.39
C ALA A 223 8.95 -0.75 17.36
N ILE A 224 9.61 -0.45 16.24
CA ILE A 224 11.08 -0.50 16.13
C ILE A 224 11.72 0.55 17.03
N GLU A 225 11.23 1.80 17.03
CA GLU A 225 11.72 2.85 17.92
C GLU A 225 11.62 2.47 19.40
N LEU A 226 10.51 1.88 19.80
CA LEU A 226 10.28 1.38 21.15
C LEU A 226 11.28 0.28 21.54
N LEU A 227 11.63 -0.60 20.61
CA LEU A 227 12.54 -1.72 20.83
C LEU A 227 14.03 -1.32 20.75
N GLU A 228 14.39 -0.26 20.04
CA GLU A 228 15.78 0.19 19.91
C GLU A 228 16.44 0.49 21.27
N GLU A 229 15.68 0.99 22.25
CA GLU A 229 16.19 1.26 23.60
C GLU A 229 16.44 -0.03 24.40
N GLU A 230 15.69 -1.09 24.15
CA GLU A 230 15.86 -2.40 24.81
C GLU A 230 16.88 -3.30 24.10
N PHE A 231 17.08 -3.09 22.79
CA PHE A 231 17.92 -3.96 21.95
C PHE A 231 19.33 -4.21 22.50
N PRO A 232 20.07 -3.19 23.02
CA PRO A 232 21.41 -3.41 23.59
C PRO A 232 21.41 -4.25 24.87
N ARG A 233 20.26 -4.38 25.55
CA ARG A 233 20.14 -5.13 26.82
C ARG A 233 19.84 -6.61 26.59
N LEU A 234 19.45 -6.98 25.36
CA LEU A 234 19.15 -8.37 25.02
C LEU A 234 20.42 -9.15 24.70
N ASP A 235 20.54 -10.36 25.24
CA ASP A 235 21.67 -11.28 24.93
C ASP A 235 21.46 -11.98 23.59
N LEU A 236 21.62 -11.21 22.50
CA LEU A 236 21.48 -11.68 21.12
C LEU A 236 22.86 -12.05 20.54
N LYS A 237 22.92 -13.16 19.82
CA LYS A 237 24.12 -13.66 19.13
C LYS A 237 24.01 -13.56 17.60
N HIS A 238 22.85 -13.92 17.07
CA HIS A 238 22.58 -13.98 15.63
C HIS A 238 22.00 -12.68 15.06
N TYR A 239 21.30 -11.90 15.90
CA TYR A 239 20.65 -10.63 15.54
C TYR A 239 21.27 -9.48 16.34
N ARG A 240 22.56 -9.22 16.11
CA ARG A 240 23.34 -8.23 16.89
C ARG A 240 23.93 -7.12 16.01
N ASN A 241 23.14 -6.57 15.10
CA ASN A 241 23.60 -5.41 14.35
C ASN A 241 23.41 -4.12 15.19
N LEU A 242 24.45 -3.77 15.96
CA LEU A 242 24.42 -2.56 16.79
C LEU A 242 24.58 -1.25 16.02
N TRP A 243 24.97 -1.30 14.73
CA TRP A 243 25.13 -0.12 13.88
C TRP A 243 23.82 0.30 13.23
N ASP A 244 22.97 -0.66 12.91
CA ASP A 244 21.67 -0.46 12.31
C ASP A 244 20.71 -1.55 12.80
N PRO A 245 20.25 -1.45 14.06
CA PRO A 245 19.39 -2.47 14.67
C PRO A 245 18.02 -2.56 14.00
N ALA A 246 17.56 -1.49 13.30
CA ALA A 246 16.24 -1.43 12.72
C ALA A 246 15.95 -2.57 11.74
N LEU A 247 16.94 -3.03 10.96
CA LEU A 247 16.76 -4.14 10.02
C LEU A 247 16.54 -5.48 10.76
N ASP A 248 17.33 -5.78 11.77
CA ASP A 248 17.18 -7.01 12.54
C ASP A 248 15.86 -6.98 13.34
N LEU A 249 15.53 -5.84 13.96
CA LEU A 249 14.25 -5.65 14.65
C LEU A 249 13.05 -5.80 13.70
N SER A 250 13.13 -5.27 12.49
CA SER A 250 12.09 -5.43 11.49
C SER A 250 11.87 -6.90 11.12
N ASP A 251 12.94 -7.67 10.91
CA ASP A 251 12.84 -9.10 10.60
C ASP A 251 12.25 -9.90 11.78
N MET A 252 12.69 -9.61 13.02
CA MET A 252 12.17 -10.26 14.23
C MET A 252 10.71 -9.91 14.49
N LEU A 253 10.30 -8.63 14.32
CA LEU A 253 8.89 -8.22 14.40
C LEU A 253 8.01 -8.90 13.35
N SER A 254 8.55 -9.25 12.18
CA SER A 254 7.80 -10.03 11.19
C SER A 254 7.45 -11.43 11.71
N SER A 255 8.39 -12.09 12.42
CA SER A 255 8.12 -13.37 13.06
C SER A 255 7.15 -13.26 14.23
N ILE A 256 7.21 -12.16 15.01
CA ILE A 256 6.27 -11.88 16.10
C ILE A 256 4.86 -11.64 15.54
N SER A 257 4.73 -10.83 14.49
CA SER A 257 3.45 -10.61 13.82
C SER A 257 2.84 -11.93 13.31
N ARG A 258 3.67 -12.81 12.74
CA ARG A 258 3.22 -14.14 12.31
C ARG A 258 2.73 -14.98 13.49
N ALA A 259 3.39 -14.93 14.66
CA ALA A 259 2.93 -15.63 15.85
C ALA A 259 1.58 -15.10 16.35
N LYS A 260 1.38 -13.77 16.34
CA LYS A 260 0.09 -13.17 16.69
C LYS A 260 -1.03 -13.58 15.72
N ASP A 261 -0.75 -13.71 14.41
CA ASP A 261 -1.69 -14.25 13.41
C ASP A 261 -2.15 -15.69 13.72
N GLU A 262 -1.32 -16.46 14.42
CA GLU A 262 -1.64 -17.83 14.91
C GLU A 262 -2.18 -17.81 16.36
N VAL A 263 -2.35 -16.62 16.97
CA VAL A 263 -2.76 -16.41 18.38
C VAL A 263 -1.77 -17.04 19.38
N ILE A 264 -0.49 -17.04 19.04
CA ILE A 264 0.61 -17.51 19.90
C ILE A 264 1.27 -16.28 20.55
N ASP A 265 1.40 -16.29 21.88
CA ASP A 265 2.11 -15.26 22.66
C ASP A 265 3.59 -15.58 22.82
N ALA A 266 4.33 -14.70 23.49
CA ALA A 266 5.75 -14.87 23.71
C ALA A 266 6.08 -16.17 24.45
N ALA A 267 5.25 -16.56 25.44
CA ALA A 267 5.43 -17.81 26.19
C ALA A 267 5.23 -19.04 25.29
N GLY A 268 4.16 -19.09 24.50
CA GLY A 268 3.91 -20.15 23.54
C GLY A 268 5.00 -20.23 22.47
N TYR A 269 5.47 -19.08 21.95
CA TYR A 269 6.57 -19.03 20.98
C TYR A 269 7.87 -19.61 21.58
N ARG A 270 8.18 -19.26 22.84
CA ARG A 270 9.33 -19.81 23.57
C ARG A 270 9.26 -21.33 23.72
N VAL A 271 8.09 -21.90 24.06
CA VAL A 271 7.87 -23.33 24.18
C VAL A 271 8.16 -24.04 22.85
N LEU A 272 7.69 -23.51 21.73
CA LEU A 272 7.97 -24.06 20.41
C LEU A 272 9.48 -24.00 20.07
N ALA A 273 10.15 -22.88 20.34
CA ALA A 273 11.58 -22.71 20.11
C ALA A 273 12.43 -23.67 20.99
N GLN A 274 12.05 -23.85 22.27
CA GLN A 274 12.69 -24.82 23.16
C GLN A 274 12.50 -26.26 22.69
N SER A 275 11.31 -26.60 22.21
CA SER A 275 11.03 -27.92 21.62
C SER A 275 11.90 -28.18 20.38
N MET A 276 12.10 -27.17 19.53
CA MET A 276 13.07 -27.23 18.42
C MET A 276 14.49 -27.51 18.91
N ALA A 277 14.94 -26.76 19.93
CA ALA A 277 16.29 -26.91 20.49
C ALA A 277 16.51 -28.32 21.04
N ALA A 278 15.52 -28.88 21.73
CA ALA A 278 15.58 -30.25 22.26
C ALA A 278 15.66 -31.31 21.16
N ARG A 279 14.99 -31.09 20.02
CA ARG A 279 14.99 -32.01 18.86
C ARG A 279 16.21 -31.89 17.96
N ALA A 280 16.96 -30.79 18.03
CA ALA A 280 18.09 -30.52 17.14
C ALA A 280 19.25 -31.54 17.27
N GLY A 281 19.37 -32.24 18.40
CA GLY A 281 20.40 -33.29 18.61
C GLY A 281 21.82 -32.77 18.32
N THR A 282 22.53 -33.43 17.39
CA THR A 282 23.88 -33.03 16.95
C THR A 282 23.89 -32.20 15.67
N ASP A 283 22.73 -31.96 15.03
CA ASP A 283 22.62 -31.14 13.81
C ASP A 283 22.90 -29.67 14.13
N GLN A 284 24.02 -29.18 13.61
CA GLN A 284 24.48 -27.81 13.84
C GLN A 284 23.53 -26.77 13.23
N ASP A 285 22.99 -27.01 12.04
CA ASP A 285 22.07 -26.09 11.37
C ASP A 285 20.72 -26.02 12.10
N ALA A 286 20.21 -27.17 12.59
CA ALA A 286 19.02 -27.20 13.42
C ALA A 286 19.22 -26.45 14.75
N ARG A 287 20.40 -26.58 15.40
CA ARG A 287 20.74 -25.81 16.61
C ARG A 287 20.76 -24.31 16.35
N VAL A 288 21.39 -23.87 15.26
CA VAL A 288 21.43 -22.45 14.88
C VAL A 288 20.01 -21.92 14.62
N ARG A 289 19.17 -22.67 13.92
CA ARG A 289 17.77 -22.29 13.71
C ARG A 289 17.00 -22.16 15.02
N ALA A 290 17.12 -23.15 15.90
CA ALA A 290 16.48 -23.12 17.21
C ALA A 290 16.97 -21.94 18.07
N GLN A 291 18.28 -21.65 18.06
CA GLN A 291 18.85 -20.49 18.76
C GLN A 291 18.30 -19.17 18.24
N LYS A 292 18.17 -19.01 16.91
CA LYS A 292 17.52 -17.86 16.29
C LYS A 292 16.08 -17.68 16.76
N CYS A 293 15.32 -18.77 16.84
CA CYS A 293 13.93 -18.72 17.36
C CYS A 293 13.89 -18.33 18.85
N LEU A 294 14.86 -18.80 19.67
CA LEU A 294 14.95 -18.39 21.07
C LEU A 294 15.28 -16.92 21.24
N GLU A 295 16.11 -16.34 20.37
CA GLU A 295 16.42 -14.90 20.36
C GLU A 295 15.18 -14.08 19.99
N VAL A 296 14.38 -14.55 19.01
CA VAL A 296 13.08 -13.92 18.69
C VAL A 296 12.13 -14.00 19.90
N ALA A 297 12.09 -15.14 20.62
CA ALA A 297 11.27 -15.28 21.82
C ALA A 297 11.67 -14.28 22.93
N MET A 298 12.96 -14.03 23.13
CA MET A 298 13.44 -13.01 24.06
C MET A 298 12.97 -11.59 23.69
N LEU A 299 13.09 -11.24 22.40
CA LEU A 299 12.58 -9.95 21.92
C LEU A 299 11.07 -9.86 22.07
N PHE A 300 10.34 -10.93 21.78
CA PHE A 300 8.89 -10.98 21.87
C PHE A 300 8.40 -10.72 23.31
N GLU A 301 9.02 -11.34 24.31
CA GLU A 301 8.74 -11.08 25.73
C GLU A 301 9.04 -9.62 26.13
N ALA A 302 10.16 -9.06 25.65
CA ALA A 302 10.48 -7.65 25.88
C ALA A 302 9.42 -6.74 25.22
N TYR A 303 9.01 -7.07 24.02
CA TYR A 303 8.01 -6.31 23.26
C TYR A 303 6.63 -6.34 23.94
N GLU A 304 6.10 -7.51 24.32
CA GLU A 304 4.83 -7.62 25.05
C GLU A 304 4.87 -6.84 26.38
N ARG A 305 5.99 -6.90 27.08
CA ARG A 305 6.16 -6.12 28.32
C ARG A 305 6.12 -4.61 28.07
N LEU A 306 6.76 -4.12 27.01
CA LEU A 306 6.74 -2.71 26.62
C LEU A 306 5.34 -2.25 26.20
N LEU A 307 4.66 -3.03 25.36
CA LEU A 307 3.28 -2.74 24.97
C LEU A 307 2.36 -2.63 26.20
N THR A 308 2.44 -3.59 27.12
CA THR A 308 1.66 -3.60 28.36
C THR A 308 2.00 -2.41 29.25
N THR A 309 3.29 -2.12 29.46
CA THR A 309 3.76 -1.02 30.34
C THR A 309 3.28 0.34 29.83
N HIS A 310 3.30 0.54 28.52
CA HIS A 310 2.90 1.81 27.89
C HIS A 310 1.44 1.82 27.43
N GLN A 311 0.68 0.75 27.70
CA GLN A 311 -0.73 0.59 27.28
C GLN A 311 -0.93 0.80 25.77
N LEU A 312 -0.01 0.24 24.99
CA LEU A 312 0.05 0.30 23.52
C LEU A 312 -0.48 -1.00 22.93
N LEU A 313 -1.00 -0.89 21.70
CA LEU A 313 -1.37 -2.03 20.87
C LEU A 313 -0.65 -1.95 19.52
N ASP A 314 -0.35 -3.10 18.92
CA ASP A 314 0.02 -3.19 17.53
C ASP A 314 -1.11 -3.81 16.67
N PHE A 315 -0.90 -3.89 15.36
CA PHE A 315 -1.91 -4.45 14.45
C PHE A 315 -2.24 -5.92 14.73
N GLY A 316 -1.29 -6.72 15.18
CA GLY A 316 -1.51 -8.13 15.53
C GLY A 316 -2.42 -8.27 16.74
N ASP A 317 -2.33 -7.35 17.70
CA ASP A 317 -3.15 -7.35 18.90
C ASP A 317 -4.63 -7.11 18.60
N LEU A 318 -4.94 -6.38 17.53
CA LEU A 318 -6.33 -6.09 17.13
C LEU A 318 -7.15 -7.32 16.80
N VAL A 319 -6.53 -8.45 16.51
CA VAL A 319 -7.23 -9.71 16.31
C VAL A 319 -6.91 -10.71 17.42
N ALA A 320 -5.65 -10.81 17.85
CA ALA A 320 -5.22 -11.80 18.84
C ALA A 320 -5.86 -11.56 20.23
N LEU A 321 -5.94 -10.31 20.69
CA LEU A 321 -6.57 -10.02 22.00
C LEU A 321 -8.08 -10.26 21.99
N PRO A 322 -8.87 -9.80 20.99
CA PRO A 322 -10.27 -10.18 20.87
C PRO A 322 -10.51 -11.67 20.86
N VAL A 323 -9.68 -12.46 20.15
CA VAL A 323 -9.80 -13.92 20.15
C VAL A 323 -9.67 -14.48 21.57
N ARG A 324 -8.61 -14.13 22.28
CA ARG A 324 -8.37 -14.57 23.65
C ARG A 324 -9.51 -14.16 24.59
N LEU A 325 -10.00 -12.94 24.46
CA LEU A 325 -11.09 -12.41 25.26
C LEU A 325 -12.40 -13.19 25.02
N VAL A 326 -12.80 -13.37 23.75
CA VAL A 326 -14.05 -14.04 23.38
C VAL A 326 -14.00 -15.55 23.71
N GLU A 327 -12.84 -16.19 23.54
CA GLU A 327 -12.65 -17.59 23.95
C GLU A 327 -12.67 -17.77 25.47
N GLY A 328 -12.11 -16.78 26.21
CA GLY A 328 -11.99 -16.82 27.68
C GLY A 328 -13.24 -16.37 28.45
N SER A 329 -14.07 -15.46 27.88
CA SER A 329 -15.25 -14.88 28.55
C SER A 329 -16.55 -15.29 27.88
N ALA A 330 -17.39 -16.06 28.59
CA ALA A 330 -18.72 -16.41 28.11
C ALA A 330 -19.61 -15.19 27.96
N GLU A 331 -19.53 -14.23 28.89
CA GLU A 331 -20.31 -12.98 28.88
C GLU A 331 -20.05 -12.18 27.59
N VAL A 332 -18.77 -11.97 27.24
CA VAL A 332 -18.39 -11.24 26.01
C VAL A 332 -18.87 -11.99 24.78
N ARG A 333 -18.68 -13.28 24.75
CA ARG A 333 -19.10 -14.14 23.65
C ARG A 333 -20.61 -14.07 23.41
N ASP A 334 -21.39 -14.18 24.48
CA ASP A 334 -22.86 -14.16 24.39
C ASP A 334 -23.38 -12.78 24.00
N ALA A 335 -22.76 -11.70 24.49
CA ALA A 335 -23.07 -10.33 24.08
C ALA A 335 -22.81 -10.09 22.57
N LEU A 336 -21.69 -10.60 22.04
CA LEU A 336 -21.39 -10.49 20.61
C LEU A 336 -22.31 -11.33 19.74
N ARG A 337 -22.69 -12.55 20.19
CA ARG A 337 -23.66 -13.42 19.52
C ARG A 337 -25.05 -12.83 19.46
N ALA A 338 -25.49 -12.22 20.55
CA ALA A 338 -26.81 -11.55 20.61
C ALA A 338 -26.86 -10.33 19.68
N ARG A 339 -25.72 -9.67 19.47
CA ARG A 339 -25.65 -8.48 18.59
C ARG A 339 -25.52 -8.84 17.13
N HIS A 340 -24.84 -9.92 16.80
CA HIS A 340 -24.46 -10.30 15.45
C HIS A 340 -25.05 -11.67 15.09
N GLU A 341 -26.33 -11.68 14.74
CA GLU A 341 -27.05 -12.91 14.40
C GLU A 341 -26.72 -13.47 13.02
N HIS A 342 -26.37 -12.58 12.08
CA HIS A 342 -25.97 -12.92 10.71
C HIS A 342 -24.56 -12.44 10.43
N VAL A 343 -23.65 -13.37 10.14
CA VAL A 343 -22.24 -13.05 9.84
C VAL A 343 -21.92 -13.41 8.40
N LEU A 344 -21.49 -12.43 7.65
CA LEU A 344 -21.15 -12.55 6.23
C LEU A 344 -19.67 -12.21 6.03
N VAL A 345 -18.92 -13.04 5.30
CA VAL A 345 -17.48 -12.83 5.07
C VAL A 345 -17.17 -12.85 3.59
N ASP A 346 -16.60 -11.77 3.09
CA ASP A 346 -16.05 -11.69 1.72
C ASP A 346 -14.55 -12.01 1.72
N GLU A 347 -14.06 -12.55 0.60
CA GLU A 347 -12.66 -12.94 0.39
C GLU A 347 -12.11 -13.86 1.50
N TYR A 348 -12.88 -14.87 1.88
CA TYR A 348 -12.57 -15.78 3.00
C TYR A 348 -11.22 -16.50 2.89
N GLN A 349 -10.66 -16.64 1.69
CA GLN A 349 -9.32 -17.19 1.46
C GLN A 349 -8.18 -16.31 1.98
N ASP A 350 -8.44 -15.02 2.21
CA ASP A 350 -7.43 -14.07 2.69
C ASP A 350 -7.43 -13.88 4.20
N VAL A 351 -8.31 -14.59 4.90
CA VAL A 351 -8.46 -14.53 6.36
C VAL A 351 -7.31 -15.31 7.03
N ASN A 352 -6.70 -14.77 8.08
CA ASN A 352 -5.71 -15.46 8.90
C ASN A 352 -6.36 -16.37 9.95
N ARG A 353 -5.56 -17.21 10.62
CA ARG A 353 -6.07 -18.17 11.60
C ARG A 353 -6.72 -17.50 12.81
N ALA A 354 -6.17 -16.38 13.28
CA ALA A 354 -6.76 -15.62 14.37
C ALA A 354 -8.19 -15.16 14.02
N SER A 355 -8.40 -14.67 12.81
CA SER A 355 -9.73 -14.25 12.34
C SER A 355 -10.71 -15.42 12.23
N VAL A 356 -10.26 -16.62 11.79
CA VAL A 356 -11.10 -17.82 11.78
C VAL A 356 -11.49 -18.21 13.21
N ARG A 357 -10.56 -18.15 14.18
CA ARG A 357 -10.86 -18.42 15.60
C ARG A 357 -11.88 -17.41 16.16
N LEU A 358 -11.74 -16.14 15.82
CA LEU A 358 -12.70 -15.10 16.20
C LEU A 358 -14.10 -15.41 15.64
N LEU A 359 -14.20 -15.77 14.37
CA LEU A 359 -15.47 -16.21 13.76
C LEU A 359 -16.08 -17.39 14.50
N LYS A 360 -15.30 -18.46 14.74
CA LYS A 360 -15.77 -19.65 15.48
C LYS A 360 -16.29 -19.30 16.88
N ALA A 361 -15.58 -18.42 17.58
CA ALA A 361 -16.00 -17.98 18.90
C ALA A 361 -17.34 -17.22 18.88
N ILE A 362 -17.59 -16.42 17.84
CA ILE A 362 -18.82 -15.63 17.69
C ILE A 362 -19.98 -16.47 17.16
N VAL A 363 -19.78 -17.23 16.08
CA VAL A 363 -20.89 -17.97 15.42
C VAL A 363 -21.12 -19.36 15.99
N GLY A 364 -20.23 -19.89 16.83
CA GLY A 364 -20.35 -21.22 17.45
C GLY A 364 -20.37 -22.35 16.43
N ASP A 365 -21.52 -22.98 16.26
CA ASP A 365 -21.78 -24.05 15.29
C ASP A 365 -21.89 -23.57 13.83
N GLY A 366 -21.78 -22.25 13.61
CA GLY A 366 -21.84 -21.63 12.28
C GLY A 366 -23.24 -21.28 11.80
N ARG A 367 -24.24 -21.27 12.68
CA ARG A 367 -25.57 -20.84 12.32
C ARG A 367 -25.54 -19.42 11.77
N ASN A 368 -26.17 -19.22 10.57
CA ASN A 368 -26.22 -17.95 9.84
C ASN A 368 -24.85 -17.39 9.42
N LEU A 369 -23.80 -18.22 9.41
CA LEU A 369 -22.52 -17.87 8.81
C LEU A 369 -22.58 -18.12 7.30
N TRP A 370 -22.24 -17.11 6.50
CA TRP A 370 -22.13 -17.22 5.07
C TRP A 370 -20.80 -16.61 4.60
N VAL A 371 -19.98 -17.42 3.92
CA VAL A 371 -18.68 -16.97 3.45
C VAL A 371 -18.58 -17.12 1.94
N VAL A 372 -17.84 -16.22 1.29
CA VAL A 372 -17.50 -16.35 -0.12
C VAL A 372 -16.01 -16.18 -0.35
N GLY A 373 -15.45 -17.02 -1.22
CA GLY A 373 -14.02 -16.96 -1.52
C GLY A 373 -13.61 -17.88 -2.67
N ASP A 374 -12.31 -17.81 -2.99
CA ASP A 374 -11.65 -18.70 -3.96
C ASP A 374 -10.21 -18.96 -3.50
N ALA A 375 -9.90 -20.18 -3.10
CA ALA A 375 -8.56 -20.54 -2.63
C ALA A 375 -7.45 -20.20 -3.63
N ARG A 376 -7.74 -20.25 -4.94
CA ARG A 376 -6.82 -19.93 -6.02
C ARG A 376 -6.48 -18.44 -6.12
N GLN A 377 -7.20 -17.58 -5.39
CA GLN A 377 -6.96 -16.15 -5.28
C GLN A 377 -6.34 -15.73 -3.94
N SER A 378 -5.83 -16.68 -3.14
CA SER A 378 -5.15 -16.42 -1.86
C SER A 378 -3.72 -15.91 -2.11
N ILE A 379 -3.53 -14.59 -2.09
CA ILE A 379 -2.26 -13.94 -2.38
C ILE A 379 -1.73 -13.05 -1.24
N TYR A 380 -2.27 -13.21 -0.03
CA TYR A 380 -1.85 -12.45 1.17
C TYR A 380 -1.27 -13.34 2.27
N ARG A 381 -0.61 -14.44 1.88
CA ARG A 381 0.00 -15.38 2.82
C ARG A 381 1.08 -14.74 3.70
N PHE A 382 1.80 -13.77 3.17
CA PHE A 382 2.74 -12.96 3.93
C PHE A 382 2.08 -12.13 5.06
N ARG A 383 0.74 -12.00 5.07
CA ARG A 383 -0.09 -11.42 6.14
C ARG A 383 -0.88 -12.49 6.92
N GLY A 384 -0.42 -13.72 6.95
CA GLY A 384 -1.09 -14.78 7.68
C GLY A 384 -2.27 -15.45 6.97
N ALA A 385 -2.67 -15.00 5.78
CA ALA A 385 -3.73 -15.66 5.01
C ALA A 385 -3.39 -17.12 4.70
N SER A 386 -4.40 -17.97 4.64
CA SER A 386 -4.23 -19.38 4.33
C SER A 386 -5.35 -19.90 3.42
N ALA A 387 -4.97 -20.39 2.24
CA ALA A 387 -5.89 -21.05 1.32
C ALA A 387 -6.56 -22.29 1.98
N THR A 388 -5.90 -22.89 2.98
CA THR A 388 -6.45 -24.03 3.73
C THR A 388 -7.73 -23.70 4.50
N ASN A 389 -8.04 -22.44 4.78
CA ASN A 389 -9.29 -22.04 5.43
C ASN A 389 -10.51 -22.44 4.59
N ILE A 390 -10.42 -22.31 3.26
CA ILE A 390 -11.49 -22.74 2.33
C ILE A 390 -11.65 -24.27 2.42
N ALA A 391 -10.56 -25.03 2.36
CA ALA A 391 -10.58 -26.48 2.40
C ALA A 391 -11.06 -27.05 3.75
N ARG A 392 -10.76 -26.37 4.85
CA ARG A 392 -11.10 -26.76 6.21
C ARG A 392 -12.47 -26.27 6.70
N PHE A 393 -13.19 -25.51 5.89
CA PHE A 393 -14.45 -24.87 6.31
C PHE A 393 -15.45 -25.87 6.91
N ALA A 394 -15.65 -27.04 6.28
CA ALA A 394 -16.55 -28.07 6.80
C ALA A 394 -16.03 -28.75 8.08
N VAL A 395 -14.71 -28.72 8.35
CA VAL A 395 -14.11 -29.20 9.60
C VAL A 395 -14.28 -28.14 10.70
N ASP A 396 -14.09 -26.88 10.35
CA ASP A 396 -14.26 -25.77 11.30
C ASP A 396 -15.72 -25.54 11.66
N PHE A 397 -16.66 -25.79 10.73
CA PHE A 397 -18.13 -25.66 10.91
C PHE A 397 -18.82 -26.95 10.45
N PRO A 398 -18.95 -27.94 11.33
CA PRO A 398 -19.58 -29.22 11.00
C PRO A 398 -21.02 -29.06 10.50
N GLY A 399 -21.38 -29.75 9.42
CA GLY A 399 -22.69 -29.61 8.78
C GLY A 399 -22.80 -28.43 7.78
N ALA A 400 -21.72 -27.71 7.56
CA ALA A 400 -21.69 -26.64 6.57
C ALA A 400 -22.00 -27.15 5.16
N GLN A 401 -22.68 -26.29 4.38
CA GLN A 401 -22.97 -26.53 2.96
C GLN A 401 -22.04 -25.71 2.09
N SER A 402 -21.77 -26.21 0.88
CA SER A 402 -20.91 -25.51 -0.09
C SER A 402 -21.57 -25.50 -1.47
N ALA A 403 -21.43 -24.41 -2.20
CA ALA A 403 -21.83 -24.30 -3.59
C ALA A 403 -20.75 -23.61 -4.42
N GLU A 404 -20.85 -23.70 -5.75
CA GLU A 404 -19.92 -23.12 -6.71
C GLU A 404 -20.63 -22.22 -7.71
N LEU A 405 -19.97 -21.11 -8.14
CA LEU A 405 -20.42 -20.30 -9.26
C LEU A 405 -19.62 -20.66 -10.52
N GLY A 406 -20.33 -21.11 -11.56
CA GLY A 406 -19.76 -21.65 -12.81
C GLY A 406 -19.72 -20.68 -13.99
N ILE A 407 -20.24 -19.43 -13.87
CA ILE A 407 -20.31 -18.50 -15.00
C ILE A 407 -19.39 -17.30 -14.77
N ASN A 408 -18.46 -17.07 -15.72
CA ASN A 408 -17.60 -15.88 -15.72
C ASN A 408 -18.21 -14.78 -16.61
N TYR A 409 -18.54 -13.66 -16.02
CA TYR A 409 -19.13 -12.48 -16.69
C TYR A 409 -18.10 -11.42 -17.09
N ARG A 410 -16.85 -11.60 -16.70
CA ARG A 410 -15.76 -10.61 -16.89
C ARG A 410 -15.04 -10.77 -18.20
N SER A 411 -14.47 -11.95 -18.42
CA SER A 411 -13.41 -12.18 -19.39
C SER A 411 -13.91 -12.84 -20.67
N ASP A 412 -13.19 -12.60 -21.75
CA ASP A 412 -13.32 -13.35 -23.00
C ASP A 412 -13.05 -14.84 -22.77
N GLU A 413 -13.69 -15.71 -23.55
CA GLU A 413 -13.61 -17.17 -23.41
C GLU A 413 -12.15 -17.69 -23.49
N ARG A 414 -11.33 -17.16 -24.40
CA ARG A 414 -9.92 -17.57 -24.53
C ARG A 414 -9.09 -17.26 -23.29
N ILE A 415 -9.40 -16.15 -22.59
CA ILE A 415 -8.75 -15.82 -21.32
C ILE A 415 -9.23 -16.76 -20.21
N VAL A 416 -10.55 -17.07 -20.20
CA VAL A 416 -11.12 -18.03 -19.23
C VAL A 416 -10.49 -19.41 -19.41
N ASP A 417 -10.30 -19.87 -20.66
CA ASP A 417 -9.65 -21.13 -20.95
C ASP A 417 -8.22 -21.20 -20.43
N VAL A 418 -7.43 -20.12 -20.64
CA VAL A 418 -6.04 -20.04 -20.18
C VAL A 418 -5.93 -20.15 -18.66
N PHE A 419 -6.65 -19.33 -17.91
CA PHE A 419 -6.52 -19.40 -16.45
C PHE A 419 -7.22 -20.63 -15.84
N THR A 420 -8.24 -21.20 -16.48
CA THR A 420 -8.88 -22.44 -16.05
C THR A 420 -7.96 -23.64 -16.28
N GLU A 421 -7.27 -23.68 -17.42
CA GLU A 421 -6.26 -24.71 -17.69
C GLU A 421 -5.12 -24.64 -16.68
N PHE A 422 -4.60 -23.43 -16.38
CA PHE A 422 -3.58 -23.25 -15.36
C PHE A 422 -4.05 -23.70 -13.98
N ALA A 423 -5.30 -23.39 -13.62
CA ALA A 423 -5.89 -23.74 -12.32
C ALA A 423 -5.93 -25.25 -12.06
N ARG A 424 -5.98 -26.10 -13.08
CA ARG A 424 -6.00 -27.57 -12.94
C ARG A 424 -4.75 -28.13 -12.26
N GLY A 425 -3.61 -27.46 -12.47
CA GLY A 425 -2.31 -27.87 -11.91
C GLY A 425 -1.94 -27.19 -10.59
N MET A 426 -2.75 -26.24 -10.10
CA MET A 426 -2.42 -25.48 -8.89
C MET A 426 -2.60 -26.32 -7.61
N GLN A 427 -1.71 -26.13 -6.65
CA GLN A 427 -1.80 -26.77 -5.31
C GLN A 427 -3.12 -26.41 -4.62
N ALA A 428 -3.53 -25.14 -4.67
CA ALA A 428 -4.78 -24.67 -4.09
C ALA A 428 -6.03 -25.35 -4.68
N SER A 429 -5.94 -25.97 -5.86
CA SER A 429 -7.04 -26.69 -6.49
C SER A 429 -7.22 -28.11 -5.95
N THR A 430 -6.24 -28.69 -5.26
CA THR A 430 -6.29 -30.10 -4.80
C THR A 430 -7.29 -30.32 -3.68
N SER A 431 -7.62 -29.29 -2.92
CA SER A 431 -8.47 -29.34 -1.74
C SER A 431 -9.76 -28.51 -1.87
N THR A 432 -10.11 -28.11 -3.10
CA THR A 432 -11.29 -27.29 -3.41
C THR A 432 -12.14 -27.94 -4.50
N LEU A 433 -13.35 -27.44 -4.70
CA LEU A 433 -14.18 -27.87 -5.83
C LEU A 433 -13.45 -27.59 -7.16
N PRO A 434 -13.58 -28.46 -8.18
CA PRO A 434 -12.99 -28.23 -9.49
C PRO A 434 -13.45 -26.90 -10.08
N LEU A 435 -12.53 -26.10 -10.63
CA LEU A 435 -12.89 -24.86 -11.29
C LEU A 435 -13.44 -25.16 -12.69
N THR A 436 -14.75 -25.07 -12.86
CA THR A 436 -15.42 -25.25 -14.15
C THR A 436 -16.12 -23.96 -14.53
N LEU A 437 -15.42 -23.10 -15.28
CA LEU A 437 -15.94 -21.80 -15.67
C LEU A 437 -16.36 -21.78 -17.14
N LYS A 438 -17.53 -21.23 -17.41
CA LYS A 438 -18.01 -20.89 -18.73
C LYS A 438 -18.04 -19.37 -18.90
N ALA A 439 -17.44 -18.87 -19.96
CA ALA A 439 -17.50 -17.45 -20.29
C ALA A 439 -18.90 -17.06 -20.79
N ASP A 440 -19.57 -16.12 -20.13
CA ASP A 440 -20.84 -15.55 -20.58
C ASP A 440 -20.67 -14.70 -21.86
N ARG A 441 -19.53 -14.04 -21.97
CA ARG A 441 -19.22 -13.12 -23.08
C ARG A 441 -18.89 -13.82 -24.40
N GLY A 442 -18.61 -15.12 -24.36
CA GLY A 442 -18.14 -15.89 -25.51
C GLY A 442 -16.79 -15.41 -26.03
N THR A 443 -16.45 -15.82 -27.25
CA THR A 443 -15.18 -15.45 -27.92
C THR A 443 -15.36 -14.14 -28.67
N ARG A 444 -14.76 -13.05 -28.21
CA ARG A 444 -14.79 -11.72 -28.83
C ARG A 444 -13.41 -11.12 -29.06
N GLY A 445 -12.41 -11.57 -28.29
CA GLY A 445 -11.05 -11.07 -28.29
C GLY A 445 -10.11 -11.85 -29.21
N GLU A 446 -8.83 -11.46 -29.17
CA GLU A 446 -7.74 -12.16 -29.82
C GLU A 446 -7.22 -13.28 -28.90
N GLN A 447 -6.47 -14.22 -29.49
CA GLN A 447 -5.80 -15.27 -28.72
C GLN A 447 -4.82 -14.64 -27.73
N VAL A 448 -4.66 -15.25 -26.55
CA VAL A 448 -3.65 -14.83 -25.57
C VAL A 448 -2.27 -15.00 -26.19
N GLU A 449 -1.43 -13.98 -26.11
CA GLU A 449 -0.12 -13.94 -26.76
C GLU A 449 1.02 -14.12 -25.76
N LEU A 450 2.09 -14.81 -26.17
CA LEU A 450 3.40 -14.78 -25.53
C LEU A 450 4.41 -14.16 -26.49
N ARG A 451 4.97 -13.02 -26.13
CA ARG A 451 6.00 -12.30 -26.87
C ARG A 451 7.36 -12.49 -26.21
N VAL A 452 8.32 -13.07 -26.95
CA VAL A 452 9.67 -13.30 -26.45
C VAL A 452 10.62 -12.27 -27.07
N ALA A 453 11.19 -11.42 -26.25
CA ALA A 453 12.20 -10.42 -26.62
C ALA A 453 13.63 -10.95 -26.40
N GLU A 454 14.63 -10.25 -26.91
CA GLU A 454 16.03 -10.66 -26.72
C GLU A 454 16.53 -10.27 -25.30
N SER A 455 16.21 -9.07 -24.83
CA SER A 455 16.68 -8.51 -23.56
C SER A 455 15.53 -7.88 -22.73
N PRO A 456 15.75 -7.56 -21.46
CA PRO A 456 14.78 -6.81 -20.66
C PRO A 456 14.38 -5.44 -21.24
N ASP A 457 15.30 -4.75 -21.92
CA ASP A 457 15.02 -3.46 -22.55
C ASP A 457 14.21 -3.63 -23.84
N ASP A 458 14.46 -4.70 -24.59
CA ASP A 458 13.66 -5.06 -25.76
C ASP A 458 12.24 -5.51 -25.32
N GLU A 459 12.11 -6.18 -24.19
CA GLU A 459 10.80 -6.50 -23.61
C GLU A 459 10.00 -5.23 -23.31
N ILE A 460 10.62 -4.22 -22.68
CA ILE A 460 9.97 -2.92 -22.44
C ILE A 460 9.61 -2.23 -23.75
N SER A 461 10.44 -2.36 -24.76
CA SER A 461 10.19 -1.80 -26.08
C SER A 461 9.01 -2.49 -26.79
N ALA A 462 8.94 -3.82 -26.69
CA ALA A 462 7.82 -4.61 -27.23
C ALA A 462 6.51 -4.29 -26.50
N LEU A 463 6.56 -4.13 -25.18
CA LEU A 463 5.44 -3.69 -24.35
C LEU A 463 4.94 -2.31 -24.78
N ALA A 464 5.85 -1.34 -24.92
CA ALA A 464 5.52 0.02 -25.34
C ALA A 464 4.88 0.06 -26.73
N ALA A 465 5.42 -0.69 -27.69
CA ALA A 465 4.85 -0.81 -29.02
C ALA A 465 3.45 -1.40 -29.01
N SER A 466 3.22 -2.44 -28.20
CA SER A 466 1.90 -3.03 -28.05
C SER A 466 0.89 -2.06 -27.43
N ILE A 467 1.27 -1.35 -26.37
CA ILE A 467 0.43 -0.33 -25.73
C ILE A 467 0.04 0.76 -26.74
N THR A 468 1.01 1.26 -27.53
CA THR A 468 0.75 2.29 -28.54
C THR A 468 -0.17 1.78 -29.65
N ALA A 469 0.09 0.59 -30.17
CA ALA A 469 -0.75 -0.01 -31.22
C ALA A 469 -2.21 -0.21 -30.76
N LEU A 470 -2.40 -0.61 -29.50
CA LEU A 470 -3.74 -0.76 -28.91
C LEU A 470 -4.41 0.59 -28.70
N HIS A 471 -3.66 1.61 -28.33
CA HIS A 471 -4.18 2.97 -28.22
C HIS A 471 -4.63 3.54 -29.58
N GLU A 472 -3.83 3.30 -30.63
CA GLU A 472 -4.19 3.64 -32.02
C GLU A 472 -5.45 2.90 -32.51
N GLN A 473 -5.73 1.70 -31.97
CA GLN A 473 -6.98 0.96 -32.19
C GLN A 473 -8.17 1.49 -31.37
N GLY A 474 -7.98 2.57 -30.59
CA GLY A 474 -9.06 3.20 -29.81
C GLY A 474 -9.17 2.71 -28.36
N ILE A 475 -8.25 1.90 -27.85
CA ILE A 475 -8.22 1.50 -26.45
C ILE A 475 -7.48 2.57 -25.65
N ALA A 476 -8.17 3.26 -24.75
CA ALA A 476 -7.59 4.28 -23.90
C ALA A 476 -6.38 3.73 -23.10
N TYR A 477 -5.42 4.57 -22.78
CA TYR A 477 -4.30 4.17 -21.92
C TYR A 477 -4.79 3.68 -20.56
N GLY A 478 -5.80 4.33 -19.96
CA GLY A 478 -6.40 3.94 -18.68
C GLY A 478 -7.13 2.59 -18.70
N GLY A 479 -7.49 2.08 -19.89
CA GLY A 479 -8.03 0.73 -20.09
C GLY A 479 -6.97 -0.37 -20.09
N GLN A 480 -5.67 0.00 -20.13
CA GLN A 480 -4.54 -0.92 -20.21
C GLN A 480 -3.79 -0.97 -18.86
N ALA A 481 -3.46 -2.17 -18.39
CA ALA A 481 -2.69 -2.37 -17.16
C ALA A 481 -1.44 -3.22 -17.40
N VAL A 482 -0.34 -2.83 -16.77
CA VAL A 482 0.89 -3.62 -16.68
C VAL A 482 0.99 -4.16 -15.25
N LEU A 483 0.98 -5.48 -15.11
CA LEU A 483 1.03 -6.16 -13.82
C LEU A 483 2.37 -6.85 -13.62
N CYS A 484 3.05 -6.57 -12.51
CA CYS A 484 4.33 -7.17 -12.18
C CYS A 484 4.32 -7.81 -10.79
N ALA A 485 5.22 -8.76 -10.57
CA ALA A 485 5.40 -9.38 -9.26
C ALA A 485 6.16 -8.47 -8.27
N SER A 486 6.89 -7.44 -8.74
CA SER A 486 7.71 -6.57 -7.90
C SER A 486 7.68 -5.09 -8.31
N ASN A 487 7.81 -4.20 -7.34
CA ASN A 487 7.90 -2.75 -7.57
C ASN A 487 9.16 -2.35 -8.35
N ALA A 488 10.28 -3.04 -8.14
CA ALA A 488 11.52 -2.76 -8.86
C ALA A 488 11.33 -2.91 -10.38
N ARG A 489 10.58 -3.93 -10.81
CA ARG A 489 10.26 -4.14 -12.22
C ARG A 489 9.31 -3.08 -12.75
N LEU A 490 8.29 -2.70 -11.97
CA LEU A 490 7.37 -1.62 -12.31
C LEU A 490 8.10 -0.28 -12.51
N ASN A 491 9.04 0.06 -11.62
CA ASN A 491 9.84 1.28 -11.75
C ASN A 491 10.64 1.30 -13.05
N ALA A 492 11.29 0.19 -13.42
CA ALA A 492 12.04 0.11 -14.68
C ALA A 492 11.11 0.27 -15.91
N ILE A 493 9.92 -0.33 -15.86
CA ILE A 493 8.93 -0.21 -16.94
C ILE A 493 8.39 1.23 -17.01
N ALA A 494 8.07 1.85 -15.87
CA ALA A 494 7.59 3.22 -15.81
C ALA A 494 8.58 4.18 -16.49
N VAL A 495 9.86 4.10 -16.13
CA VAL A 495 10.93 4.89 -16.77
C VAL A 495 11.00 4.61 -18.28
N GLY A 496 10.90 3.34 -18.67
CA GLY A 496 10.95 2.96 -20.08
C GLY A 496 9.76 3.44 -20.92
N LEU A 497 8.55 3.48 -20.36
CA LEU A 497 7.35 4.00 -20.99
C LEU A 497 7.38 5.53 -21.08
N GLU A 498 7.76 6.21 -19.98
CA GLU A 498 7.92 7.67 -19.95
C GLU A 498 8.95 8.17 -20.97
N ALA A 499 10.09 7.48 -21.10
CA ALA A 499 11.11 7.79 -22.11
C ALA A 499 10.59 7.70 -23.56
N ARG A 500 9.50 7.01 -23.77
CA ARG A 500 8.81 6.84 -25.07
C ARG A 500 7.54 7.70 -25.20
N GLY A 501 7.30 8.61 -24.26
CA GLY A 501 6.13 9.49 -24.26
C GLY A 501 4.80 8.80 -23.93
N ILE A 502 4.82 7.57 -23.40
CA ILE A 502 3.61 6.86 -22.98
C ILE A 502 3.30 7.25 -21.53
N PRO A 503 2.12 7.82 -21.25
CA PRO A 503 1.74 8.21 -19.89
C PRO A 503 1.54 6.96 -19.02
N ALA A 504 2.23 6.91 -17.89
CA ALA A 504 2.18 5.78 -16.94
C ALA A 504 1.70 6.26 -15.56
N LEU A 505 0.69 5.60 -15.03
CA LEU A 505 0.14 5.86 -13.70
C LEU A 505 0.83 4.94 -12.68
N HIS A 506 1.90 5.45 -12.06
CA HIS A 506 2.70 4.72 -11.08
C HIS A 506 3.35 5.68 -10.08
N LEU A 507 3.03 5.58 -8.79
CA LEU A 507 3.68 6.39 -7.76
C LEU A 507 5.07 5.84 -7.38
N GLY A 508 5.25 4.51 -7.42
CA GLY A 508 6.50 3.88 -7.01
C GLY A 508 6.82 4.11 -5.53
N SER A 509 8.11 4.13 -5.18
CA SER A 509 8.55 4.60 -3.86
C SER A 509 8.42 6.12 -3.80
N LEU A 510 7.52 6.60 -2.94
CA LEU A 510 7.16 8.01 -2.84
C LEU A 510 8.40 8.88 -2.54
N PHE A 511 9.24 8.43 -1.61
CA PHE A 511 10.43 9.19 -1.18
C PHE A 511 11.58 9.14 -2.19
N GLU A 512 11.54 8.25 -3.18
CA GLU A 512 12.54 8.19 -4.26
C GLU A 512 12.22 9.11 -5.43
N ARG A 513 11.01 9.67 -5.49
CA ARG A 513 10.58 10.55 -6.58
C ARG A 513 11.34 11.87 -6.61
N PRO A 514 11.74 12.39 -7.78
CA PRO A 514 12.52 13.62 -7.90
C PRO A 514 11.86 14.83 -7.23
N GLU A 515 10.56 15.03 -7.46
CA GLU A 515 9.79 16.13 -6.89
C GLU A 515 9.70 16.08 -5.35
N ILE A 516 9.65 14.89 -4.79
CA ILE A 516 9.63 14.69 -3.32
C ILE A 516 11.03 14.91 -2.75
N LYS A 517 12.07 14.38 -3.40
CA LYS A 517 13.46 14.65 -3.02
C LYS A 517 13.81 16.14 -3.04
N ASP A 518 13.21 16.91 -3.96
CA ASP A 518 13.38 18.37 -4.01
C ASP A 518 12.78 19.05 -2.76
N LEU A 519 11.56 18.69 -2.38
CA LEU A 519 10.93 19.19 -1.16
C LEU A 519 11.68 18.74 0.11
N LEU A 520 12.15 17.49 0.16
CA LEU A 520 12.97 16.99 1.27
C LEU A 520 14.32 17.68 1.37
N ALA A 521 14.94 18.04 0.25
CA ALA A 521 16.18 18.80 0.23
C ALA A 521 15.98 20.21 0.80
N LEU A 522 14.91 20.91 0.43
CA LEU A 522 14.57 22.18 1.03
C LEU A 522 14.29 22.06 2.54
N LEU A 523 13.54 21.02 2.94
CA LEU A 523 13.24 20.79 4.35
C LEU A 523 14.50 20.47 5.17
N SER A 524 15.43 19.70 4.60
CA SER A 524 16.73 19.41 5.21
C SER A 524 17.56 20.67 5.40
N LEU A 525 17.59 21.59 4.42
CA LEU A 525 18.31 22.87 4.55
C LEU A 525 17.81 23.71 5.73
N ALA A 526 16.54 23.58 6.10
CA ALA A 526 15.98 24.33 7.24
C ALA A 526 16.59 23.90 8.59
N THR A 527 17.21 22.73 8.69
CA THR A 527 17.67 22.14 9.95
C THR A 527 19.07 21.53 9.93
N ASP A 528 19.61 21.19 8.75
CA ASP A 528 20.94 20.56 8.65
C ASP A 528 22.05 21.61 8.58
N PRO A 529 22.90 21.75 9.64
CA PRO A 529 24.01 22.70 9.67
C PRO A 529 25.09 22.38 8.64
N ARG A 530 25.12 21.15 8.10
CA ARG A 530 26.07 20.75 7.06
C ARG A 530 25.70 21.27 5.69
N ALA A 531 24.43 21.65 5.52
CA ALA A 531 23.87 22.19 4.28
C ALA A 531 24.10 21.30 3.04
N ALA A 532 24.29 19.99 3.24
CA ALA A 532 24.58 19.05 2.15
C ALA A 532 23.46 19.02 1.08
N ALA A 533 22.23 19.27 1.50
CA ALA A 533 21.07 19.32 0.61
C ALA A 533 21.13 20.49 -0.40
N MET A 534 22.00 21.49 -0.18
CA MET A 534 22.21 22.61 -1.11
C MET A 534 22.63 22.13 -2.51
N VAL A 535 23.39 21.03 -2.59
CA VAL A 535 23.77 20.42 -3.88
C VAL A 535 22.55 20.09 -4.73
N ARG A 536 21.52 19.51 -4.11
CA ARG A 536 20.29 19.17 -4.83
C ARG A 536 19.46 20.40 -5.14
N VAL A 537 19.30 21.30 -4.19
CA VAL A 537 18.53 22.53 -4.38
C VAL A 537 19.12 23.37 -5.53
N ALA A 538 20.44 23.46 -5.61
CA ALA A 538 21.14 24.17 -6.67
C ALA A 538 20.94 23.55 -8.08
N THR A 539 20.62 22.27 -8.18
CA THR A 539 20.35 21.59 -9.46
C THR A 539 18.90 21.75 -9.94
N MET A 540 18.00 22.24 -9.11
CA MET A 540 16.62 22.49 -9.52
C MET A 540 16.59 23.50 -10.68
N ALA A 541 15.66 23.28 -11.63
CA ALA A 541 15.55 24.10 -12.84
C ALA A 541 15.46 25.62 -12.58
N ARG A 542 14.92 26.02 -11.42
CA ARG A 542 14.77 27.40 -10.98
C ARG A 542 16.08 28.06 -10.52
N HIS A 543 17.07 27.24 -10.10
CA HIS A 543 18.28 27.75 -9.42
C HIS A 543 19.52 27.58 -10.27
N GLN A 544 19.81 26.39 -10.79
CA GLN A 544 20.91 26.06 -11.72
C GLN A 544 22.25 26.70 -11.35
N MET A 545 22.68 26.52 -10.09
CA MET A 545 23.93 27.12 -9.61
C MET A 545 25.14 26.27 -10.00
N PRO A 546 26.27 26.89 -10.45
CA PRO A 546 27.51 26.15 -10.64
C PRO A 546 28.02 25.51 -9.35
N LEU A 547 28.62 24.31 -9.46
CA LEU A 547 29.09 23.55 -8.28
C LEU A 547 30.08 24.35 -7.42
N GLN A 548 30.95 25.17 -8.00
CA GLN A 548 31.88 26.02 -7.27
C GLN A 548 31.16 27.01 -6.34
N ASP A 549 30.06 27.59 -6.81
CA ASP A 549 29.25 28.52 -6.01
C ASP A 549 28.47 27.76 -4.92
N VAL A 550 27.99 26.58 -5.25
CA VAL A 550 27.36 25.68 -4.25
C VAL A 550 28.33 25.35 -3.12
N MET A 551 29.59 25.04 -3.43
CA MET A 551 30.60 24.76 -2.41
C MET A 551 30.88 25.99 -1.53
N ARG A 552 31.01 27.19 -2.11
CA ARG A 552 31.17 28.44 -1.34
C ARG A 552 29.97 28.67 -0.40
N VAL A 553 28.75 28.47 -0.89
CA VAL A 553 27.54 28.59 -0.06
C VAL A 553 27.55 27.58 1.07
N ILE A 554 27.91 26.33 0.81
CA ILE A 554 28.00 25.27 1.84
C ILE A 554 29.06 25.62 2.88
N GLU A 555 30.25 26.08 2.47
CA GLU A 555 31.32 26.50 3.38
C GLU A 555 30.88 27.67 4.25
N HIS A 556 30.20 28.68 3.65
CA HIS A 556 29.66 29.80 4.37
C HIS A 556 28.61 29.37 5.41
N LEU A 557 27.65 28.53 5.03
CA LEU A 557 26.62 28.03 5.93
C LEU A 557 27.17 27.19 7.09
N ARG A 558 28.25 26.47 6.87
CA ARG A 558 28.94 25.68 7.93
C ARG A 558 29.74 26.57 8.88
N ALA A 559 30.27 27.67 8.39
CA ALA A 559 31.00 28.64 9.22
C ALA A 559 30.05 29.52 10.05
N ALA A 560 28.83 29.74 9.55
CA ALA A 560 27.81 30.48 10.28
C ALA A 560 27.33 29.68 11.49
N ASN A 561 27.06 30.36 12.62
CA ASN A 561 26.55 29.72 13.83
C ASN A 561 25.22 29.03 13.52
N PRO A 562 25.12 27.68 13.68
CA PRO A 562 23.92 26.93 13.35
C PRO A 562 22.65 27.32 14.15
N ALA A 563 22.79 28.08 15.25
CA ALA A 563 21.68 28.61 16.01
C ALA A 563 20.95 29.77 15.31
N SER A 564 21.55 30.38 14.29
CA SER A 564 20.95 31.46 13.51
C SER A 564 21.14 31.18 12.02
N LEU A 565 20.27 30.37 11.45
CA LEU A 565 20.17 30.22 10.01
C LEU A 565 19.59 31.51 9.41
N ALA A 566 20.45 32.53 9.21
CA ALA A 566 20.06 33.79 8.60
C ALA A 566 19.94 33.65 7.07
N TRP A 567 19.10 32.77 6.61
CA TRP A 567 18.86 32.53 5.19
C TRP A 567 18.44 33.78 4.43
N SER A 568 17.85 34.75 5.13
CA SER A 568 17.45 36.03 4.55
C SER A 568 18.59 36.87 3.97
N ALA A 569 19.82 36.77 4.52
CA ALA A 569 20.98 37.56 4.11
C ALA A 569 22.04 36.74 3.33
N ILE A 570 21.88 35.46 3.16
CA ILE A 570 22.92 34.55 2.62
C ILE A 570 23.43 34.98 1.23
N HIS A 571 22.56 35.54 0.38
CA HIS A 571 22.90 36.00 -0.95
C HIS A 571 23.79 37.25 -0.95
N ALA A 572 23.73 38.04 0.12
CA ALA A 572 24.54 39.25 0.31
C ALA A 572 25.86 38.96 1.05
N GLU A 573 25.91 37.84 1.79
CA GLU A 573 27.05 37.52 2.67
C GLU A 573 28.11 36.62 2.01
N VAL A 574 27.76 35.91 0.93
CA VAL A 574 28.65 34.98 0.25
C VAL A 574 29.39 35.66 -0.89
N ASP A 575 30.70 35.91 -0.70
CA ASP A 575 31.56 36.56 -1.68
C ASP A 575 31.88 35.66 -2.89
N GLY A 576 32.13 36.28 -4.03
CA GLY A 576 32.65 35.63 -5.24
C GLY A 576 31.63 34.73 -5.97
N LEU A 577 30.35 34.85 -5.70
CA LEU A 577 29.29 34.16 -6.45
C LEU A 577 29.03 34.81 -7.80
N ALA A 578 28.70 33.97 -8.80
CA ALA A 578 28.15 34.46 -10.07
C ALA A 578 26.77 35.13 -9.85
N ASP A 579 26.40 36.05 -10.74
CA ASP A 579 25.17 36.84 -10.64
C ASP A 579 23.92 35.91 -10.59
N GLY A 580 23.87 34.90 -11.45
CA GLY A 580 22.80 33.90 -11.43
C GLY A 580 22.68 33.13 -10.12
N SER A 581 23.80 32.86 -9.45
CA SER A 581 23.83 32.21 -8.14
C SER A 581 23.31 33.13 -7.03
N ARG A 582 23.67 34.44 -7.10
CA ARG A 582 23.11 35.47 -6.20
C ARG A 582 21.60 35.61 -6.34
N GLU A 583 21.09 35.62 -7.56
CA GLU A 583 19.65 35.66 -7.83
C GLU A 583 18.96 34.38 -7.34
N ALA A 584 19.59 33.22 -7.51
CA ALA A 584 19.04 31.94 -7.00
C ALA A 584 18.91 31.97 -5.48
N LEU A 585 19.94 32.45 -4.78
CA LEU A 585 19.88 32.58 -3.30
C LEU A 585 18.86 33.64 -2.86
N ALA A 586 18.74 34.76 -3.59
CA ALA A 586 17.72 35.76 -3.31
C ALA A 586 16.28 35.23 -3.45
N ARG A 587 16.06 34.27 -4.37
CA ARG A 587 14.78 33.56 -4.48
C ARG A 587 14.56 32.50 -3.40
N LEU A 588 15.63 31.86 -2.91
CA LEU A 588 15.57 30.84 -1.86
C LEU A 588 15.38 31.46 -0.47
N SER A 589 16.04 32.54 -0.17
CA SER A 589 16.08 33.18 1.14
C SER A 589 14.69 33.42 1.77
N PRO A 590 13.67 33.93 1.06
CA PRO A 590 12.34 34.16 1.61
C PRO A 590 11.64 32.87 2.06
N LEU A 591 11.98 31.71 1.47
CA LEU A 591 11.36 30.43 1.83
C LEU A 591 11.71 30.02 3.28
N PHE A 592 12.82 30.53 3.80
CA PHE A 592 13.31 30.23 5.15
C PHE A 592 13.03 31.32 6.17
N ALA A 593 12.37 32.40 5.76
CA ALA A 593 12.02 33.49 6.67
C ALA A 593 11.07 33.00 7.79
N GLY A 594 11.45 33.24 9.04
CA GLY A 594 10.65 32.81 10.20
C GLY A 594 10.71 31.32 10.57
N VAL A 595 11.48 30.52 9.81
CA VAL A 595 11.68 29.10 10.16
C VAL A 595 12.50 28.97 11.44
N ASN A 596 12.05 28.14 12.37
CA ASN A 596 12.67 27.90 13.66
C ASN A 596 12.47 26.43 14.12
N ALA A 597 13.02 26.09 15.27
CA ALA A 597 12.99 24.73 15.81
C ALA A 597 11.57 24.18 16.09
N SER A 598 10.57 25.04 16.24
CA SER A 598 9.17 24.61 16.49
C SER A 598 8.30 24.62 15.23
N THR A 599 8.85 25.00 14.08
CA THR A 599 8.11 25.10 12.82
C THR A 599 7.52 23.75 12.41
N ASN A 600 6.21 23.77 12.13
CA ASN A 600 5.52 22.57 11.64
C ASN A 600 5.94 22.27 10.19
N PRO A 601 6.48 21.09 9.88
CA PRO A 601 6.97 20.76 8.55
C PRO A 601 5.88 20.77 7.48
N TRP A 602 4.65 20.36 7.82
CA TRP A 602 3.54 20.38 6.87
C TRP A 602 3.18 21.82 6.44
N THR A 603 3.03 22.74 7.40
CA THR A 603 2.70 24.15 7.10
C THR A 603 3.77 24.79 6.22
N LEU A 604 5.04 24.45 6.49
CA LEU A 604 6.17 24.94 5.71
C LEU A 604 6.14 24.41 4.27
N LEU A 605 6.00 23.08 4.12
CA LEU A 605 5.93 22.42 2.82
C LEU A 605 4.70 22.86 1.99
N ALA A 606 3.53 22.99 2.63
CA ALA A 606 2.32 23.48 1.98
C ALA A 606 2.50 24.91 1.50
N GLY A 607 3.05 25.80 2.33
CA GLY A 607 3.34 27.18 1.96
C GLY A 607 4.33 27.27 0.78
N TRP A 608 5.40 26.47 0.78
CA TRP A 608 6.34 26.40 -0.34
C TRP A 608 5.68 25.89 -1.63
N THR A 609 4.86 24.84 -1.51
CA THR A 609 4.21 24.24 -2.67
C THR A 609 3.17 25.13 -3.32
N ILE A 610 2.40 25.90 -2.52
CA ILE A 610 1.32 26.78 -2.98
C ILE A 610 1.89 28.16 -3.38
N ASP A 611 2.47 28.87 -2.40
CA ASP A 611 2.80 30.29 -2.56
C ASP A 611 4.27 30.53 -2.90
N GLY A 612 5.21 29.88 -2.22
CA GLY A 612 6.64 30.19 -2.32
C GLY A 612 7.29 29.75 -3.62
N LEU A 613 7.01 28.54 -4.07
CA LEU A 613 7.55 27.97 -5.30
C LEU A 613 6.50 27.85 -6.41
N GLU A 614 5.25 28.11 -6.13
CA GLU A 614 4.11 28.00 -7.05
C GLU A 614 4.05 26.65 -7.80
N ILE A 615 4.53 25.58 -7.16
CA ILE A 615 4.60 24.25 -7.75
C ILE A 615 3.19 23.77 -8.11
N ALA A 616 2.24 23.89 -7.17
CA ALA A 616 0.87 23.43 -7.35
C ALA A 616 0.19 24.17 -8.53
N LYS A 617 0.35 25.49 -8.63
CA LYS A 617 -0.17 26.30 -9.71
C LYS A 617 0.44 25.95 -11.07
N THR A 618 1.76 25.69 -11.10
CA THR A 618 2.47 25.31 -12.33
C THR A 618 1.99 23.95 -12.83
N LEU A 619 1.90 22.95 -11.96
CA LEU A 619 1.42 21.60 -12.30
C LEU A 619 -0.03 21.62 -12.78
N TYR A 620 -0.88 22.41 -12.11
CA TYR A 620 -2.28 22.57 -12.50
C TYR A 620 -2.40 23.17 -13.90
N ARG A 621 -1.65 24.24 -14.21
CA ARG A 621 -1.67 24.91 -15.53
C ARG A 621 -1.14 24.03 -16.66
N THR A 622 -0.08 23.24 -16.40
CA THR A 622 0.46 22.30 -17.40
C THR A 622 -0.54 21.20 -17.71
N GLY A 623 -1.16 20.59 -16.69
CA GLY A 623 -2.31 19.71 -16.78
C GLY A 623 -2.13 18.40 -17.57
N ASP A 624 -0.93 18.11 -18.08
CA ASP A 624 -0.64 16.83 -18.74
C ASP A 624 -0.59 15.67 -17.73
N ALA A 625 -0.60 14.43 -18.21
CA ALA A 625 -0.61 13.25 -17.36
C ALA A 625 0.61 13.20 -16.42
N GLN A 626 1.78 13.63 -16.88
CA GLN A 626 3.00 13.63 -16.07
C GLN A 626 2.91 14.68 -14.94
N SER A 627 2.41 15.87 -15.22
CA SER A 627 2.19 16.93 -14.22
C SER A 627 1.14 16.50 -13.19
N ARG A 628 0.06 15.85 -13.62
CA ARG A 628 -0.95 15.28 -12.74
C ARG A 628 -0.34 14.22 -11.81
N MET A 629 0.53 13.34 -12.34
CA MET A 629 1.24 12.34 -11.53
C MET A 629 2.18 12.97 -10.50
N LYS A 630 2.94 14.01 -10.88
CA LYS A 630 3.76 14.77 -9.92
C LYS A 630 2.90 15.44 -8.86
N GLY A 631 1.76 16.00 -9.26
CA GLY A 631 0.78 16.59 -8.34
C GLY A 631 0.27 15.58 -7.32
N LEU A 632 -0.13 14.40 -7.76
CA LEU A 632 -0.57 13.30 -6.87
C LEU A 632 0.52 12.87 -5.89
N ALA A 633 1.77 12.76 -6.35
CA ALA A 633 2.88 12.39 -5.48
C ALA A 633 3.13 13.46 -4.39
N ILE A 634 3.12 14.74 -4.76
CA ILE A 634 3.26 15.84 -3.80
C ILE A 634 2.07 15.88 -2.84
N TRP A 635 0.86 15.72 -3.33
CA TRP A 635 -0.35 15.66 -2.50
C TRP A 635 -0.27 14.54 -1.47
N GLN A 636 0.10 13.31 -1.89
CA GLN A 636 0.27 12.17 -1.01
C GLN A 636 1.36 12.40 0.04
N PHE A 637 2.49 13.00 -0.37
CA PHE A 637 3.58 13.33 0.53
C PHE A 637 3.17 14.37 1.58
N LEU A 638 2.46 15.41 1.19
CA LEU A 638 1.98 16.45 2.10
C LEU A 638 0.97 15.89 3.11
N ASN A 639 0.05 15.02 2.67
CA ASN A 639 -0.87 14.35 3.59
C ASN A 639 -0.13 13.43 4.58
N PHE A 640 0.89 12.71 4.13
CA PHE A 640 1.76 11.96 5.03
C PHE A 640 2.42 12.89 6.07
N CYS A 641 2.96 14.05 5.66
CA CYS A 641 3.58 15.00 6.57
C CYS A 641 2.58 15.59 7.59
N ARG A 642 1.33 15.82 7.19
CA ARG A 642 0.27 16.35 8.05
C ARG A 642 -0.07 15.40 9.21
N ARG A 643 -0.08 14.12 8.95
CA ARG A 643 -0.50 13.06 9.87
C ARG A 643 0.60 12.58 10.83
N GLN A 644 1.75 13.28 10.88
CA GLN A 644 2.83 12.84 11.76
C GLN A 644 2.43 12.96 13.24
N PRO A 645 2.70 11.95 14.08
CA PRO A 645 2.36 12.02 15.50
C PRO A 645 3.07 13.19 16.17
N ARG A 646 2.37 13.83 17.10
CA ARG A 646 2.98 14.83 17.99
C ARG A 646 3.94 14.12 18.93
N GLY A 647 5.14 14.67 19.16
CA GLY A 647 6.15 14.07 20.04
C GLY A 647 7.19 15.10 20.48
N GLN A 648 8.15 14.68 21.27
CA GLN A 648 9.26 15.52 21.72
C GLN A 648 10.29 15.78 20.62
N GLY A 649 11.06 16.86 20.72
CA GLY A 649 12.11 17.24 19.78
C GLY A 649 11.64 18.12 18.62
N VAL A 650 12.57 18.46 17.70
CA VAL A 650 12.34 19.35 16.56
C VAL A 650 11.47 18.64 15.53
N PRO A 651 10.27 19.17 15.17
CA PRO A 651 9.32 18.47 14.29
C PRO A 651 9.89 18.11 12.92
N VAL A 652 10.68 19.00 12.31
CA VAL A 652 11.31 18.75 11.00
C VAL A 652 12.31 17.59 11.07
N LEU A 653 13.13 17.52 12.11
CA LEU A 653 14.12 16.44 12.28
C LEU A 653 13.42 15.09 12.49
N ARG A 654 12.37 15.07 13.31
CA ARG A 654 11.58 13.84 13.50
C ARG A 654 10.98 13.33 12.18
N LEU A 655 10.40 14.23 11.38
CA LEU A 655 9.84 13.86 10.09
C LEU A 655 10.92 13.28 9.16
N LEU A 656 12.08 13.95 9.05
CA LEU A 656 13.18 13.49 8.20
C LEU A 656 13.72 12.13 8.66
N ASP A 657 13.85 11.91 9.97
CA ASP A 657 14.32 10.63 10.52
C ASP A 657 13.29 9.51 10.27
N ARG A 658 12.00 9.79 10.48
CA ARG A 658 10.92 8.83 10.15
C ARG A 658 10.90 8.48 8.67
N ILE A 659 11.04 9.44 7.76
CA ILE A 659 11.13 9.20 6.31
C ILE A 659 12.34 8.30 5.99
N ARG A 660 13.50 8.60 6.58
CA ARG A 660 14.71 7.78 6.41
C ARG A 660 14.47 6.33 6.85
N ARG A 661 13.82 6.11 7.99
CA ARG A 661 13.49 4.77 8.51
C ARG A 661 12.50 4.05 7.60
N LEU A 662 11.43 4.71 7.17
CA LEU A 662 10.44 4.14 6.25
C LEU A 662 11.09 3.72 4.92
N ALA A 663 11.97 4.56 4.36
CA ALA A 663 12.71 4.25 3.14
C ALA A 663 13.69 3.07 3.33
N LEU A 664 14.43 3.04 4.46
CA LEU A 664 15.35 1.96 4.80
C LEU A 664 14.64 0.60 4.93
N LEU A 665 13.48 0.60 5.59
CA LEU A 665 12.69 -0.59 5.85
C LEU A 665 11.76 -0.96 4.69
N SER A 666 11.68 -0.14 3.63
CA SER A 666 10.73 -0.29 2.51
C SER A 666 9.27 -0.35 2.99
N GLU A 667 8.93 0.35 4.06
CA GLU A 667 7.58 0.46 4.64
C GLU A 667 6.75 1.59 4.00
N ASP A 668 7.30 2.32 3.06
CA ASP A 668 6.64 3.38 2.27
C ASP A 668 5.61 2.85 1.25
N ARG A 669 5.47 1.52 1.13
CA ARG A 669 4.53 0.86 0.19
C ARG A 669 3.08 1.30 0.38
N GLY A 670 2.68 1.60 1.61
CA GLY A 670 1.35 2.11 1.91
C GLY A 670 1.08 3.48 1.30
N LEU A 671 2.12 4.28 1.12
CA LEU A 671 2.05 5.62 0.54
C LEU A 671 1.96 5.62 -0.99
N SER A 672 2.15 4.47 -1.63
CA SER A 672 2.08 4.33 -3.09
C SER A 672 0.67 4.05 -3.61
N GLN A 673 -0.34 4.05 -2.74
CA GLN A 673 -1.74 3.88 -3.15
C GLN A 673 -2.25 5.16 -3.81
N LEU A 674 -2.87 4.99 -4.97
CA LEU A 674 -3.46 6.10 -5.72
C LEU A 674 -4.83 6.47 -5.13
N PRO A 675 -5.15 7.78 -5.02
CA PRO A 675 -6.50 8.22 -4.67
C PRO A 675 -7.49 7.89 -5.80
N ARG A 676 -8.79 7.87 -5.48
CA ARG A 676 -9.85 7.58 -6.48
C ARG A 676 -9.85 8.54 -7.67
N SER A 677 -9.59 9.82 -7.43
CA SER A 677 -9.48 10.83 -8.49
C SER A 677 -8.42 10.52 -9.54
N ALA A 678 -7.38 9.74 -9.18
CA ALA A 678 -6.39 9.28 -10.15
C ALA A 678 -6.98 8.34 -11.22
N GLU A 679 -8.13 7.73 -10.97
CA GLU A 679 -8.82 6.87 -11.96
C GLU A 679 -9.26 7.66 -13.21
N ASN A 680 -9.41 8.98 -13.10
CA ASN A 680 -9.77 9.87 -14.21
C ASN A 680 -8.60 10.26 -15.12
N ILE A 681 -7.37 9.88 -14.79
CA ILE A 681 -6.19 10.14 -15.63
C ILE A 681 -6.09 9.07 -16.71
N ASP A 682 -6.11 9.48 -17.98
CA ASP A 682 -5.83 8.54 -19.10
C ASP A 682 -4.34 8.24 -19.19
N ALA A 683 -3.91 7.22 -18.45
CA ALA A 683 -2.54 6.72 -18.40
C ALA A 683 -2.54 5.21 -18.13
N VAL A 684 -1.53 4.51 -18.63
CA VAL A 684 -1.36 3.06 -18.42
C VAL A 684 -1.21 2.76 -16.92
N ARG A 685 -2.01 1.86 -16.41
CA ARG A 685 -2.02 1.47 -14.99
C ARG A 685 -0.86 0.53 -14.69
N LEU A 686 0.15 0.99 -13.98
CA LEU A 686 1.26 0.14 -13.54
C LEU A 686 1.08 -0.22 -12.08
N MET A 687 0.94 -1.52 -11.78
CA MET A 687 0.76 -1.97 -10.40
C MET A 687 1.28 -3.38 -10.18
N THR A 688 1.49 -3.72 -8.90
CA THR A 688 1.79 -5.11 -8.56
C THR A 688 0.56 -6.00 -8.75
N ILE A 689 0.78 -7.29 -8.98
CA ILE A 689 -0.32 -8.26 -9.07
C ILE A 689 -1.19 -8.20 -7.79
N HIS A 690 -0.58 -8.04 -6.62
CA HIS A 690 -1.31 -7.84 -5.35
C HIS A 690 -2.23 -6.60 -5.40
N GLY A 691 -1.72 -5.48 -5.94
CA GLY A 691 -2.50 -4.24 -6.08
C GLY A 691 -3.64 -4.34 -7.09
N SER A 692 -3.60 -5.31 -7.99
CA SER A 692 -4.65 -5.53 -9.01
C SER A 692 -5.81 -6.38 -8.51
N LYS A 693 -5.71 -6.98 -7.31
CA LYS A 693 -6.79 -7.80 -6.76
C LYS A 693 -8.06 -6.98 -6.57
N GLY A 694 -9.19 -7.52 -7.01
CA GLY A 694 -10.47 -6.80 -7.04
C GLY A 694 -10.68 -5.93 -8.28
N LEU A 695 -9.62 -5.54 -9.01
CA LEU A 695 -9.71 -4.73 -10.23
C LEU A 695 -9.86 -5.59 -11.49
N GLU A 696 -10.24 -4.92 -12.59
CA GLU A 696 -10.31 -5.52 -13.94
C GLU A 696 -9.96 -4.46 -14.99
N PHE A 697 -9.33 -4.89 -16.08
CA PHE A 697 -8.83 -4.01 -17.13
C PHE A 697 -9.22 -4.56 -18.50
N GLU A 698 -9.39 -3.68 -19.45
CA GLU A 698 -9.70 -4.08 -20.82
C GLU A 698 -8.56 -4.91 -21.42
N VAL A 699 -7.31 -4.45 -21.20
CA VAL A 699 -6.09 -5.14 -21.61
C VAL A 699 -5.17 -5.30 -20.39
N VAL A 700 -4.58 -6.50 -20.25
CA VAL A 700 -3.54 -6.78 -19.26
C VAL A 700 -2.26 -7.21 -19.95
N HIS A 701 -1.16 -6.58 -19.56
CA HIS A 701 0.20 -6.91 -19.95
C HIS A 701 0.94 -7.52 -18.76
N LEU A 702 1.54 -8.71 -18.93
CA LEU A 702 2.32 -9.43 -17.91
C LEU A 702 3.77 -9.59 -18.36
N PRO A 703 4.65 -8.61 -18.10
CA PRO A 703 6.07 -8.72 -18.40
C PRO A 703 6.83 -9.54 -17.35
N GLY A 704 8.00 -10.06 -17.75
CA GLY A 704 8.87 -10.80 -16.85
C GLY A 704 8.49 -12.29 -16.69
N MET A 705 7.87 -12.89 -17.71
CA MET A 705 7.53 -14.32 -17.72
C MET A 705 8.75 -15.19 -17.97
N VAL A 706 9.73 -15.06 -17.07
CA VAL A 706 11.02 -15.78 -17.13
C VAL A 706 11.36 -16.44 -15.80
N THR A 707 12.29 -17.37 -15.79
CA THR A 707 12.83 -17.97 -14.56
C THR A 707 13.32 -16.88 -13.61
N SER A 708 12.88 -16.90 -12.35
CA SER A 708 13.15 -15.90 -11.30
C SER A 708 12.43 -14.55 -11.51
N GLY A 709 11.56 -14.43 -12.51
CA GLY A 709 10.67 -13.29 -12.70
C GLY A 709 9.31 -13.57 -12.06
N LEU A 710 8.53 -14.46 -12.64
CA LEU A 710 7.32 -15.04 -12.08
C LEU A 710 7.28 -16.53 -12.45
N PRO A 711 7.41 -17.49 -11.52
CA PRO A 711 7.51 -17.27 -10.07
C PRO A 711 8.83 -16.63 -9.62
N ARG A 712 8.75 -15.89 -8.52
CA ARG A 712 9.93 -15.32 -7.86
C ARG A 712 10.71 -16.42 -7.13
N ASN A 713 12.00 -16.20 -6.92
CA ASN A 713 12.79 -17.10 -6.08
C ASN A 713 12.32 -17.02 -4.62
N ASN A 714 12.23 -18.17 -3.99
CA ASN A 714 12.03 -18.22 -2.54
C ASN A 714 13.31 -17.75 -1.83
N VAL A 715 13.19 -16.71 -1.04
CA VAL A 715 14.24 -16.23 -0.13
C VAL A 715 13.83 -16.63 1.29
N PRO A 716 14.58 -17.54 1.94
CA PRO A 716 14.28 -17.92 3.31
C PRO A 716 14.28 -16.70 4.24
N PRO A 717 13.32 -16.60 5.18
CA PRO A 717 13.29 -15.50 6.12
C PRO A 717 14.54 -15.52 7.02
N ARG A 718 15.09 -14.36 7.32
CA ARG A 718 16.23 -14.25 8.26
C ARG A 718 15.85 -14.73 9.66
N CYS A 719 14.58 -14.51 10.05
CA CYS A 719 13.98 -15.00 11.27
C CYS A 719 13.00 -16.12 10.93
N PRO A 720 13.42 -17.39 10.88
CA PRO A 720 12.53 -18.51 10.57
C PRO A 720 11.51 -18.71 11.70
N PRO A 721 10.25 -19.05 11.38
CA PRO A 721 9.29 -19.41 12.41
C PRO A 721 9.68 -20.74 13.06
N PRO A 722 9.39 -20.96 14.35
CA PRO A 722 9.60 -22.25 14.97
C PRO A 722 8.69 -23.33 14.36
N ASP A 723 9.17 -24.58 14.42
CA ASP A 723 8.40 -25.73 13.95
C ASP A 723 7.09 -25.84 14.73
N GLY A 724 5.98 -26.04 13.99
CA GLY A 724 4.64 -26.13 14.57
C GLY A 724 3.97 -24.77 14.85
N LEU A 725 4.60 -23.64 14.54
CA LEU A 725 3.95 -22.34 14.64
C LEU A 725 2.82 -22.19 13.62
N ILE A 726 3.07 -22.57 12.37
CA ILE A 726 2.12 -22.37 11.27
C ILE A 726 1.09 -23.49 11.28
N HIS A 727 -0.18 -23.12 11.49
CA HIS A 727 -1.28 -24.06 11.48
C HIS A 727 -1.48 -24.71 10.09
N GLY A 728 -1.71 -26.04 10.07
CA GLY A 728 -1.88 -26.80 8.82
C GLY A 728 -0.56 -27.19 8.15
N SER A 729 0.58 -27.03 8.84
CA SER A 729 1.90 -27.48 8.37
C SER A 729 2.45 -28.67 9.18
N GLU A 730 1.56 -29.54 9.66
CA GLU A 730 1.95 -30.67 10.47
C GLU A 730 2.95 -31.57 9.72
N GLY A 731 4.07 -31.88 10.37
CA GLY A 731 5.14 -32.70 9.79
C GLY A 731 6.20 -31.92 8.99
N LEU A 732 6.02 -30.63 8.76
CA LEU A 732 7.01 -29.76 8.15
C LEU A 732 7.79 -28.95 9.20
N THR A 733 9.04 -28.68 8.93
CA THR A 733 9.79 -27.65 9.67
C THR A 733 9.24 -26.24 9.32
N GLY A 734 9.47 -25.26 10.19
CA GLY A 734 9.03 -23.88 9.95
C GLY A 734 9.51 -23.31 8.60
N ILE A 735 10.75 -23.63 8.18
CA ILE A 735 11.28 -23.21 6.89
C ILE A 735 10.59 -23.91 5.72
N GLU A 736 10.33 -25.23 5.83
CA GLU A 736 9.62 -25.98 4.79
C GLU A 736 8.19 -25.50 4.61
N ALA A 737 7.51 -25.17 5.72
CA ALA A 737 6.18 -24.60 5.70
C ALA A 737 6.15 -23.22 5.00
N VAL A 738 7.15 -22.37 5.24
CA VAL A 738 7.29 -21.08 4.55
C VAL A 738 7.54 -21.31 3.06
N LYS A 739 8.42 -22.23 2.70
CA LYS A 739 8.73 -22.53 1.29
C LYS A 739 7.51 -23.07 0.53
N ALA A 740 6.83 -24.07 1.09
CA ALA A 740 5.61 -24.63 0.49
C ALA A 740 4.55 -23.53 0.28
N GLY A 741 4.40 -22.65 1.26
CA GLY A 741 3.50 -21.51 1.17
C GLY A 741 3.87 -20.50 0.10
N HIS A 742 5.16 -20.24 -0.09
CA HIS A 742 5.62 -19.35 -1.15
C HIS A 742 5.31 -19.93 -2.54
N ASP A 743 5.57 -21.20 -2.77
CA ASP A 743 5.28 -21.84 -4.06
C ASP A 743 3.78 -21.79 -4.41
N GLU A 744 2.91 -22.05 -3.43
CA GLU A 744 1.45 -21.96 -3.58
C GLU A 744 0.99 -20.50 -3.85
N GLU A 745 1.56 -19.52 -3.13
CA GLU A 745 1.24 -18.09 -3.34
C GLU A 745 1.65 -17.60 -4.72
N GLU A 746 2.81 -18.04 -5.26
CA GLU A 746 3.26 -17.67 -6.62
C GLU A 746 2.32 -18.24 -7.70
N GLU A 747 1.77 -19.45 -7.51
CA GLU A 747 0.73 -19.99 -8.39
C GLU A 747 -0.54 -19.13 -8.34
N CYS A 748 -0.99 -18.77 -7.13
CA CYS A 748 -2.16 -17.91 -6.94
C CYS A 748 -1.94 -16.51 -7.53
N LEU A 749 -0.74 -15.94 -7.41
CA LEU A 749 -0.39 -14.65 -8.01
C LEU A 749 -0.53 -14.69 -9.54
N PHE A 750 0.01 -15.72 -10.18
CA PHE A 750 -0.13 -15.86 -11.62
C PHE A 750 -1.59 -16.04 -12.05
N PHE A 751 -2.34 -16.87 -11.36
CA PHE A 751 -3.79 -17.07 -11.60
C PHE A 751 -4.57 -15.75 -11.46
N VAL A 752 -4.29 -14.97 -10.41
CA VAL A 752 -4.90 -13.65 -10.22
C VAL A 752 -4.55 -12.74 -11.39
N ALA A 753 -3.29 -12.69 -11.80
CA ALA A 753 -2.84 -11.83 -12.90
C ALA A 753 -3.54 -12.16 -14.23
N LEU A 754 -3.62 -13.45 -14.59
CA LEU A 754 -4.33 -13.91 -15.81
C LEU A 754 -5.81 -13.49 -15.79
N SER A 755 -6.45 -13.55 -14.61
CA SER A 755 -7.89 -13.30 -14.45
C SER A 755 -8.28 -11.82 -14.35
N ARG A 756 -7.34 -10.87 -14.49
CA ARG A 756 -7.64 -9.41 -14.47
C ARG A 756 -8.08 -8.87 -15.82
N ALA A 757 -7.78 -9.57 -16.89
CA ALA A 757 -8.08 -9.15 -18.26
C ALA A 757 -9.56 -9.38 -18.61
N ARG A 758 -10.15 -8.41 -19.30
CA ARG A 758 -11.51 -8.52 -19.86
C ARG A 758 -11.47 -8.99 -21.32
N ASN A 759 -10.69 -8.31 -22.16
CA ASN A 759 -10.74 -8.48 -23.61
C ASN A 759 -9.42 -9.05 -24.17
N ARG A 760 -8.25 -8.60 -23.64
CA ARG A 760 -6.94 -9.02 -24.17
C ARG A 760 -5.95 -9.29 -23.03
N LEU A 761 -5.14 -10.33 -23.21
CA LEU A 761 -4.07 -10.71 -22.30
C LEU A 761 -2.80 -10.96 -23.10
N GLN A 762 -1.72 -10.28 -22.74
CA GLN A 762 -0.42 -10.39 -23.39
C GLN A 762 0.67 -10.68 -22.36
N LEU A 763 1.40 -11.76 -22.57
CA LEU A 763 2.54 -12.20 -21.76
C LEU A 763 3.83 -11.78 -22.46
N TYR A 764 4.86 -11.40 -21.68
CA TYR A 764 6.16 -11.02 -22.23
C TYR A 764 7.28 -11.75 -21.48
N ALA A 765 8.25 -12.23 -22.26
CA ALA A 765 9.47 -12.86 -21.78
C ALA A 765 10.70 -12.32 -22.52
N TYR A 766 11.88 -12.60 -21.99
CA TYR A 766 13.14 -12.30 -22.68
C TYR A 766 14.12 -13.47 -22.60
N ALA A 767 14.92 -13.63 -23.65
CA ALA A 767 15.85 -14.76 -23.80
C ALA A 767 17.16 -14.59 -23.02
N ARG A 768 17.62 -13.34 -22.80
CA ARG A 768 18.89 -13.01 -22.13
C ARG A 768 18.72 -11.87 -21.14
N GLN A 769 19.50 -11.90 -20.06
CA GLN A 769 19.65 -10.76 -19.15
C GLN A 769 20.61 -9.70 -19.74
N ALA A 770 20.64 -8.51 -19.09
CA ALA A 770 21.56 -7.44 -19.46
C ALA A 770 23.06 -7.84 -19.40
N ASP A 771 23.40 -8.84 -18.58
CA ASP A 771 24.74 -9.42 -18.47
C ASP A 771 25.00 -10.54 -19.51
N GLY A 772 24.09 -10.77 -20.47
CA GLY A 772 24.19 -11.76 -21.53
C GLY A 772 23.79 -13.19 -21.12
N ARG A 773 23.49 -13.45 -19.84
CA ARG A 773 23.09 -14.80 -19.39
C ARG A 773 21.74 -15.18 -19.98
N ALA A 774 21.65 -16.40 -20.52
CA ALA A 774 20.40 -16.96 -21.03
C ALA A 774 19.34 -17.10 -19.91
N ARG A 775 18.08 -16.88 -20.27
CA ARG A 775 16.91 -17.09 -19.40
C ARG A 775 15.91 -18.01 -20.10
N SER A 776 15.37 -18.94 -19.34
CA SER A 776 14.26 -19.78 -19.78
C SER A 776 12.94 -19.10 -19.49
N PRO A 777 11.90 -19.34 -20.28
CA PRO A 777 10.54 -18.95 -19.94
C PRO A 777 10.12 -19.43 -18.56
N SER A 778 9.16 -18.77 -17.97
CA SER A 778 8.56 -19.17 -16.70
C SER A 778 7.98 -20.58 -16.74
N ARG A 779 8.19 -21.37 -15.69
CA ARG A 779 7.54 -22.69 -15.54
C ARG A 779 6.01 -22.62 -15.59
N PHE A 780 5.43 -21.47 -15.32
CA PHE A 780 3.98 -21.25 -15.36
C PHE A 780 3.42 -21.14 -16.79
N VAL A 781 4.26 -20.90 -17.77
CA VAL A 781 3.86 -20.87 -19.19
C VAL A 781 3.60 -22.29 -19.73
N ALA A 782 4.42 -23.27 -19.36
CA ALA A 782 4.35 -24.63 -19.90
C ALA A 782 2.94 -25.28 -19.84
N PRO A 783 2.17 -25.18 -18.75
CA PRO A 783 0.82 -25.78 -18.70
C PRO A 783 -0.17 -25.18 -19.70
N ILE A 784 0.01 -23.90 -20.06
CA ILE A 784 -0.92 -23.15 -20.92
C ILE A 784 -0.39 -22.92 -22.34
N GLU A 785 0.82 -23.37 -22.65
CA GLU A 785 1.55 -23.11 -23.90
C GLU A 785 0.70 -23.35 -25.16
N ARG A 786 -0.07 -24.45 -25.19
CA ARG A 786 -0.94 -24.81 -26.32
C ARG A 786 -2.07 -23.81 -26.59
N LEU A 787 -2.39 -22.95 -25.63
CA LEU A 787 -3.45 -21.96 -25.74
C LEU A 787 -2.90 -20.57 -26.12
N LEU A 788 -1.57 -20.43 -26.23
CA LEU A 788 -0.90 -19.16 -26.51
C LEU A 788 -0.58 -19.02 -28.00
N ALA A 789 -0.70 -17.80 -28.51
CA ALA A 789 -0.15 -17.41 -29.80
C ALA A 789 1.26 -16.83 -29.61
N HIS A 790 2.13 -17.11 -30.58
CA HIS A 790 3.51 -16.61 -30.62
C HIS A 790 3.69 -15.66 -31.79
N PRO A 791 3.38 -14.35 -31.66
CA PRO A 791 3.60 -13.41 -32.74
C PRO A 791 5.09 -13.27 -33.03
N ALA A 792 5.43 -13.11 -34.32
CA ALA A 792 6.82 -12.91 -34.76
C ALA A 792 7.42 -11.69 -34.05
N HIS A 793 8.67 -11.82 -33.59
CA HIS A 793 9.41 -10.71 -33.01
C HIS A 793 9.64 -9.61 -34.04
N VAL A 794 9.12 -8.42 -33.80
CA VAL A 794 9.43 -7.23 -34.59
C VAL A 794 10.59 -6.52 -33.90
N PRO A 795 11.78 -6.41 -34.51
CA PRO A 795 12.89 -5.68 -33.94
C PRO A 795 12.50 -4.21 -33.82
N LEU A 796 12.56 -3.69 -32.59
CA LEU A 796 12.15 -2.33 -32.27
C LEU A 796 13.33 -1.37 -32.36
N ARG A 797 13.05 -0.12 -32.78
CA ARG A 797 14.04 0.95 -32.75
C ARG A 797 14.56 1.16 -31.35
N ALA A 798 15.87 1.27 -31.18
CA ALA A 798 16.51 1.64 -29.93
C ALA A 798 15.86 2.91 -29.36
N GLY A 799 15.44 2.85 -28.11
CA GLY A 799 14.91 4.03 -27.41
C GLY A 799 16.01 5.10 -27.23
N PRO A 800 15.64 6.34 -26.94
CA PRO A 800 16.61 7.39 -26.72
C PRO A 800 17.50 7.02 -25.53
N THR A 801 18.81 7.00 -25.74
CA THR A 801 19.78 6.82 -24.67
C THR A 801 19.76 8.06 -23.80
N LEU A 802 19.37 7.93 -22.54
CA LEU A 802 19.50 9.00 -21.57
C LEU A 802 21.00 9.23 -21.28
N THR A 803 21.63 10.13 -22.01
CA THR A 803 22.98 10.57 -21.73
C THR A 803 22.95 11.53 -20.55
N GLY A 804 23.32 11.04 -19.37
CA GLY A 804 23.60 11.91 -18.23
C GLY A 804 24.73 12.88 -18.59
N VAL A 805 24.55 14.17 -18.33
CA VAL A 805 25.64 15.16 -18.45
C VAL A 805 26.69 14.82 -17.41
N PRO A 806 27.94 14.49 -17.79
CA PRO A 806 28.97 14.17 -16.80
C PRO A 806 29.29 15.43 -15.98
N LEU A 807 29.26 15.28 -14.65
CA LEU A 807 29.66 16.32 -13.72
C LEU A 807 31.19 16.39 -13.69
N SER A 808 31.77 17.51 -14.20
CA SER A 808 33.20 17.74 -14.15
C SER A 808 33.56 18.58 -12.91
N ILE A 809 34.43 18.02 -12.04
CA ILE A 809 34.94 18.72 -10.84
C ILE A 809 36.41 19.06 -11.04
N THR A 810 36.73 20.33 -10.97
CA THR A 810 38.13 20.78 -11.05
C THR A 810 38.69 20.96 -9.64
N TRP A 811 39.80 20.24 -9.33
CA TRP A 811 40.47 20.30 -8.06
C TRP A 811 41.62 21.32 -8.12
N GLN A 812 41.74 22.14 -7.09
CA GLN A 812 42.91 22.95 -6.87
C GLN A 812 43.91 22.16 -5.99
N GLY A 813 45.07 21.77 -6.54
CA GLY A 813 46.13 21.02 -5.88
C GLY A 813 46.22 19.55 -6.33
N ARG A 814 47.26 18.83 -5.87
CA ARG A 814 47.39 17.39 -6.07
C ARG A 814 46.73 16.66 -4.90
N PRO A 815 45.54 16.07 -5.02
CA PRO A 815 44.93 15.32 -3.95
C PRO A 815 45.70 14.03 -3.67
N GLN A 816 45.96 13.74 -2.40
CA GLN A 816 46.36 12.43 -1.98
C GLN A 816 45.12 11.62 -1.65
N TRP A 817 44.94 10.49 -2.32
CA TRP A 817 43.78 9.61 -2.12
C TRP A 817 44.20 8.40 -1.30
N THR A 818 43.37 8.01 -0.33
CA THR A 818 43.53 6.73 0.38
C THR A 818 42.85 5.62 -0.44
N ASP A 819 43.32 4.38 -0.23
CA ASP A 819 42.71 3.21 -0.89
C ASP A 819 41.20 3.11 -0.64
N ILE A 820 40.73 3.50 0.54
CA ILE A 820 39.33 3.53 0.92
C ILE A 820 38.57 4.55 0.03
N GLN A 821 39.17 5.70 -0.22
CA GLN A 821 38.56 6.75 -1.06
C GLN A 821 38.50 6.34 -2.52
N VAL A 822 39.55 5.71 -3.05
CA VAL A 822 39.60 5.17 -4.42
C VAL A 822 38.53 4.07 -4.59
N ASN A 823 38.48 3.10 -3.69
CA ASN A 823 37.49 2.04 -3.71
C ASN A 823 36.04 2.57 -3.61
N LEU A 824 35.82 3.61 -2.81
CA LEU A 824 34.48 4.22 -2.72
C LEU A 824 34.10 4.93 -4.00
N PHE A 825 35.05 5.63 -4.63
CA PHE A 825 34.84 6.30 -5.94
C PHE A 825 34.53 5.28 -7.05
N GLU A 826 35.30 4.18 -7.13
CA GLU A 826 35.07 3.12 -8.12
C GLU A 826 33.70 2.47 -7.96
N ARG A 827 33.27 2.23 -6.70
CA ARG A 827 31.94 1.66 -6.42
C ARG A 827 30.78 2.61 -6.68
N CYS A 828 30.93 3.86 -6.30
CA CYS A 828 29.88 4.87 -6.42
C CYS A 828 30.48 6.30 -6.38
N PRO A 829 30.78 6.92 -7.53
CA PRO A 829 31.29 8.28 -7.60
C PRO A 829 30.43 9.31 -6.87
N ARG A 830 29.10 9.14 -6.91
CA ARG A 830 28.15 10.02 -6.20
C ARG A 830 28.29 9.92 -4.69
N ARG A 831 28.45 8.72 -4.14
CA ARG A 831 28.69 8.52 -2.71
C ARG A 831 30.04 9.11 -2.31
N PHE A 832 31.07 8.92 -3.11
CA PHE A 832 32.37 9.56 -2.90
C PHE A 832 32.25 11.10 -2.86
N LEU A 833 31.52 11.69 -3.81
CA LEU A 833 31.25 13.13 -3.85
C LEU A 833 30.67 13.62 -2.51
N TYR A 834 29.60 12.99 -2.02
CA TYR A 834 28.95 13.39 -0.76
C TYR A 834 29.84 13.13 0.48
N THR A 835 30.62 12.05 0.48
CA THR A 835 31.40 11.64 1.68
C THR A 835 32.71 12.38 1.78
N HIS A 836 33.38 12.68 0.67
CA HIS A 836 34.77 13.15 0.68
C HIS A 836 34.99 14.50 0.01
N VAL A 837 34.10 14.92 -0.88
CA VAL A 837 34.22 16.21 -1.60
C VAL A 837 33.36 17.28 -0.92
N LEU A 838 32.12 16.95 -0.59
CA LEU A 838 31.15 17.86 0.00
C LEU A 838 31.07 17.73 1.54
N LYS A 839 32.10 17.18 2.18
CA LYS A 839 32.16 16.95 3.65
C LYS A 839 31.69 18.12 4.45
#